data_7adaa604047e1368b4e6ef1a697919f9
#
_entry.id   7adaa604047e1368b4e6ef1a697919f9
#
_cell.length_a   1.000
_cell.length_b   1.000
_cell.length_c   1.000
_cell.angle_alpha   90.00
_cell.angle_beta   90.00
_cell.angle_gamma   90.00
#
_symmetry.space_group_name_H-M   'P 1'
#
loop_
_entity.id
_entity.type
_entity.pdbx_description
1 polymer ?
#
loop_
_entity_poly.entity_id
_entity_poly.type
_entity_poly.pdbx_seq_one_letter_code
_entity_poly.pdbx_strand_id
1 'polypeptide(L)'
;MNLNQMKRKVIAILSMMAALLLAMVIPVKITTTSVVASTVNVNTLEVGDTFSGTLGTSNTDASIGHHTFDIDYIDGLLGSVSNQIVNQLAVYCEEPGHIGLTYKTAYEPGDKTYYPYNATVTDVQPDGRVTLRIDVPRYLNPYTGEEATGFNYDTGTTVPYQRCGATWVIQTAPRNITVNVTLDKSNGNPAMTQGNAACYAQDLSGAIYAVYSDAGLTNEVGRITTDANGHGELNGITVQRNAVLYTKELVAPRGFGLDAQVYSHMFTANGETYNVQSTDVPLNDPLTITLNKVSADGTVVANPASLEGAEFTIKYYAGQYTFNDLPTAATRTWVIQTKLVGGRYFALMSDTYKVSGDPFYLDAGIPTLPLGTITVEETKAPTGYTLDNKVIDATNSPAPNIKDGVALFNIVDENSLARVVGGNEYTVVEGVVRGGLEIQKKDADTGANIGTATFEIVNKNNYDVVARDKNGDVVATAAAGQTLPYTITTDANGYWKSNDAFLPAGDYELVEVSAPAGYYLNTNPKPFEIKDNKTIVGIDYEDAKIVIDVAKVDDHGNNVSGAILQVIEKDTGNVVFAYTTGNKPVDISEYVEGGKKYILRESEAPFGFEKFEDIEFEVTGTRQHEQVIMAVDHRKVFYVAATKVDAQDNTKKLKGAELTLFKADGTVAVDKDGNPCVGITDGEGVITWAVEFADDLGGYYVQETAAPEGYRINNDHHKVVISEDYDFAVNNAVKVVVNDTALPAIVKTADTFNAVGLSMMFVGGLAAALFLFLKKKELVK
;
A
#
# COMPACT_ATOMS: atom_id res chain seq x y z
N MET A 1 -3.49 0.36 16.51
CA MET A 1 -4.89 -0.04 16.77
C MET A 1 -5.76 0.68 15.73
N ASN A 2 -6.40 -0.07 14.83
CA ASN A 2 -7.05 0.45 13.63
C ASN A 2 -8.39 1.14 13.98
N LEU A 3 -8.72 2.21 13.26
CA LEU A 3 -9.93 3.05 13.44
C LEU A 3 -11.23 2.23 13.51
N ASN A 4 -11.28 1.08 12.84
CA ASN A 4 -12.42 0.16 12.88
C ASN A 4 -12.54 -0.62 14.20
N GLN A 5 -11.44 -0.89 14.89
CA GLN A 5 -11.48 -1.48 16.24
C GLN A 5 -11.91 -0.46 17.30
N MET A 6 -11.55 0.80 17.12
CA MET A 6 -12.06 1.88 17.96
C MET A 6 -13.56 2.10 17.79
N LYS A 7 -14.06 2.09 16.54
CA LYS A 7 -15.51 2.23 16.28
C LYS A 7 -16.33 1.08 16.89
N ARG A 8 -15.83 -0.17 16.80
CA ARG A 8 -16.52 -1.32 17.42
C ARG A 8 -16.50 -1.26 18.95
N LYS A 9 -15.42 -0.82 19.57
CA LYS A 9 -15.36 -0.63 21.04
C LYS A 9 -16.24 0.54 21.50
N VAL A 10 -16.32 1.63 20.76
CA VAL A 10 -17.19 2.77 21.06
C VAL A 10 -18.67 2.40 20.91
N ILE A 11 -19.04 1.62 19.89
CA ILE A 11 -20.42 1.12 19.71
C ILE A 11 -20.79 0.12 20.82
N ALA A 12 -19.86 -0.75 21.24
CA ALA A 12 -20.10 -1.68 22.34
C ALA A 12 -20.24 -0.95 23.71
N ILE A 13 -19.47 0.11 23.93
CA ILE A 13 -19.56 0.93 25.15
C ILE A 13 -20.85 1.76 25.14
N LEU A 14 -21.26 2.31 23.99
CA LEU A 14 -22.53 3.05 23.86
C LEU A 14 -23.75 2.15 24.01
N SER A 15 -23.71 0.90 23.51
CA SER A 15 -24.78 -0.05 23.74
C SER A 15 -24.83 -0.57 25.18
N MET A 16 -23.68 -0.75 25.85
CA MET A 16 -23.64 -1.04 27.28
C MET A 16 -24.14 0.13 28.15
N MET A 17 -23.80 1.38 27.80
CA MET A 17 -24.32 2.55 28.51
C MET A 17 -25.82 2.74 28.28
N ALA A 18 -26.36 2.46 27.09
CA ALA A 18 -27.77 2.48 26.82
C ALA A 18 -28.53 1.38 27.60
N ALA A 19 -27.94 0.18 27.72
CA ALA A 19 -28.50 -0.89 28.53
C ALA A 19 -28.45 -0.58 30.04
N LEU A 20 -27.40 0.10 30.52
CA LEU A 20 -27.31 0.55 31.92
C LEU A 20 -28.26 1.69 32.23
N LEU A 21 -28.58 2.58 31.28
CA LEU A 21 -29.57 3.64 31.48
C LEU A 21 -31.01 3.10 31.48
N LEU A 22 -31.29 1.98 30.81
CA LEU A 22 -32.60 1.32 30.85
C LEU A 22 -32.81 0.49 32.13
N ALA A 23 -31.76 0.09 32.82
CA ALA A 23 -31.82 -0.69 34.05
C ALA A 23 -31.92 0.14 35.36
N MET A 24 -31.83 1.46 35.26
CA MET A 24 -32.00 2.35 36.41
C MET A 24 -33.34 3.09 36.36
N VAL A 25 -34.44 2.37 36.15
CA VAL A 25 -35.75 2.87 36.58
C VAL A 25 -35.95 2.38 38.03
N ILE A 26 -35.35 3.08 38.97
CA ILE A 26 -35.74 3.01 40.37
C ILE A 26 -37.19 3.51 40.44
N PRO A 27 -38.12 2.77 41.05
CA PRO A 27 -39.46 3.31 41.28
C PRO A 27 -39.28 4.48 42.28
N VAL A 28 -39.29 5.68 41.74
CA VAL A 28 -39.41 6.89 42.59
C VAL A 28 -40.78 6.88 43.18
N LYS A 29 -40.85 6.64 44.51
CA LYS A 29 -42.06 6.86 45.28
C LYS A 29 -42.38 8.36 45.20
N ILE A 30 -43.24 8.75 44.28
CA ILE A 30 -43.69 10.13 44.15
C ILE A 30 -44.70 10.38 45.28
N THR A 31 -44.22 11.06 46.33
CA THR A 31 -45.13 11.73 47.25
C THR A 31 -45.69 12.96 46.53
N THR A 32 -46.88 12.84 46.04
CA THR A 32 -47.57 13.91 45.32
C THR A 32 -48.20 14.89 46.26
N THR A 33 -47.76 16.13 46.20
CA THR A 33 -48.64 17.28 46.42
C THR A 33 -49.26 17.69 45.10
N SER A 34 -50.60 17.71 45.04
CA SER A 34 -51.52 18.32 44.06
C SER A 34 -51.62 17.72 42.64
N VAL A 35 -52.67 16.92 42.47
CA VAL A 35 -53.77 17.09 41.53
C VAL A 35 -53.40 17.23 40.03
N VAL A 36 -53.27 16.10 39.35
CA VAL A 36 -53.94 15.82 38.09
C VAL A 36 -54.47 14.40 38.24
N ALA A 37 -55.73 14.14 37.90
CA ALA A 37 -56.32 12.81 37.94
C ALA A 37 -55.48 11.86 37.11
N SER A 38 -54.53 11.13 37.73
CA SER A 38 -53.81 10.08 37.08
C SER A 38 -54.70 8.84 37.05
N THR A 39 -55.17 8.50 35.86
CA THR A 39 -55.96 7.28 35.65
C THR A 39 -55.09 6.07 36.01
N VAL A 40 -55.39 5.41 37.12
CA VAL A 40 -54.69 4.25 37.64
C VAL A 40 -55.28 2.98 37.03
N ASN A 41 -54.46 2.09 36.49
CA ASN A 41 -54.89 0.79 35.98
C ASN A 41 -55.20 -0.15 37.17
N VAL A 42 -56.46 -0.52 37.36
CA VAL A 42 -56.88 -1.39 38.48
C VAL A 42 -56.22 -2.77 38.49
N ASN A 43 -55.74 -3.25 37.33
CA ASN A 43 -55.06 -4.55 37.24
C ASN A 43 -53.62 -4.57 37.72
N THR A 44 -53.05 -3.41 38.03
CA THR A 44 -51.67 -3.27 38.54
C THR A 44 -51.61 -2.77 39.98
N LEU A 45 -52.74 -2.59 40.66
CA LEU A 45 -52.76 -2.10 42.03
C LEU A 45 -52.11 -3.08 43.01
N GLU A 46 -51.26 -2.56 43.89
CA GLU A 46 -50.63 -3.30 44.99
C GLU A 46 -51.02 -2.71 46.36
N VAL A 47 -50.92 -3.53 47.43
CA VAL A 47 -51.19 -3.06 48.80
C VAL A 47 -50.28 -1.88 49.15
N GLY A 48 -50.88 -0.78 49.54
CA GLY A 48 -50.22 0.49 49.85
C GLY A 48 -50.22 1.51 48.70
N ASP A 49 -50.68 1.15 47.52
CA ASP A 49 -50.88 2.13 46.43
C ASP A 49 -51.94 3.16 46.84
N THR A 50 -51.68 4.39 46.45
CA THR A 50 -52.59 5.51 46.69
C THR A 50 -52.86 6.25 45.40
N PHE A 51 -54.13 6.63 45.20
CA PHE A 51 -54.55 7.44 44.07
C PHE A 51 -55.74 8.35 44.48
N SER A 52 -56.04 9.31 43.67
CA SER A 52 -57.14 10.24 43.91
C SER A 52 -58.00 10.42 42.68
N GLY A 53 -59.24 10.75 42.88
CA GLY A 53 -60.21 10.97 41.79
C GLY A 53 -61.41 11.74 42.30
N THR A 54 -62.45 11.71 41.51
CA THR A 54 -63.76 12.29 41.82
C THR A 54 -64.82 11.22 41.80
N LEU A 55 -65.63 11.13 42.82
CA LEU A 55 -66.77 10.28 42.85
C LEU A 55 -68.10 11.10 42.79
N GLY A 56 -68.98 10.62 42.00
CA GLY A 56 -70.37 11.18 41.94
C GLY A 56 -71.34 10.32 42.73
N THR A 57 -72.15 10.93 43.53
CA THR A 57 -73.12 10.25 44.36
C THR A 57 -74.49 10.81 44.09
N SER A 58 -75.48 9.93 44.06
CA SER A 58 -76.93 10.32 44.23
C SER A 58 -77.33 10.08 45.68
N ASN A 59 -77.99 11.02 46.27
CA ASN A 59 -78.51 10.91 47.65
C ASN A 59 -79.76 10.09 47.68
N THR A 60 -79.72 8.92 48.33
CA THR A 60 -80.91 8.06 48.44
C THR A 60 -81.61 8.09 49.79
N ASP A 61 -80.98 8.61 50.86
CA ASP A 61 -81.69 8.72 52.18
C ASP A 61 -81.00 9.75 53.06
N ALA A 62 -81.73 10.67 53.63
CA ALA A 62 -81.35 11.74 54.53
C ALA A 62 -81.74 11.46 55.97
N SER A 63 -81.94 10.21 56.41
CA SER A 63 -82.26 9.92 57.77
C SER A 63 -81.13 10.16 58.75
N ILE A 64 -81.45 10.69 59.90
CA ILE A 64 -80.51 11.13 60.92
C ILE A 64 -79.58 9.98 61.37
N GLY A 65 -78.26 10.16 61.12
CA GLY A 65 -77.22 9.34 61.71
C GLY A 65 -76.47 8.33 60.81
N HIS A 66 -77.03 8.03 59.62
CA HIS A 66 -76.34 7.21 58.65
C HIS A 66 -76.58 7.73 57.22
N HIS A 67 -75.60 8.25 56.59
CA HIS A 67 -75.72 8.59 55.16
C HIS A 67 -75.16 7.45 54.31
N THR A 68 -76.05 6.74 53.60
CA THR A 68 -75.68 5.84 52.55
C THR A 68 -75.61 6.63 51.25
N PHE A 69 -74.51 6.61 50.58
CA PHE A 69 -74.37 7.23 49.28
C PHE A 69 -74.37 6.12 48.20
N ASP A 70 -75.25 6.21 47.25
CA ASP A 70 -75.06 5.44 46.04
C ASP A 70 -74.07 6.12 45.14
N ILE A 71 -72.98 5.44 44.82
CA ILE A 71 -72.00 5.97 43.93
C ILE A 71 -72.35 5.64 42.52
N ASP A 72 -72.69 6.66 41.79
CA ASP A 72 -73.05 6.55 40.36
C ASP A 72 -71.88 6.76 39.41
N TYR A 73 -70.91 7.41 39.90
CA TYR A 73 -69.74 7.79 39.11
C TYR A 73 -68.47 7.80 39.91
N ILE A 74 -67.37 7.27 39.31
CA ILE A 74 -66.02 7.34 39.85
C ILE A 74 -65.08 7.54 38.70
N ASP A 75 -64.19 8.52 38.81
CA ASP A 75 -63.11 8.72 37.88
C ASP A 75 -61.76 8.40 38.52
N GLY A 76 -60.68 8.39 37.74
CA GLY A 76 -59.33 8.10 38.23
C GLY A 76 -58.97 6.63 38.21
N LEU A 77 -59.85 5.73 37.78
CA LEU A 77 -59.61 4.29 37.61
C LEU A 77 -59.68 3.90 36.14
N LEU A 78 -58.61 3.30 35.60
CA LEU A 78 -58.56 2.73 34.25
C LEU A 78 -58.48 1.20 34.31
N GLY A 79 -59.28 0.58 33.49
CA GLY A 79 -59.32 -0.85 33.29
C GLY A 79 -60.73 -1.43 33.33
N SER A 80 -60.94 -2.68 32.91
CA SER A 80 -62.26 -3.31 33.01
C SER A 80 -62.59 -3.61 34.47
N VAL A 81 -63.08 -2.61 35.16
CA VAL A 81 -63.92 -2.83 36.33
C VAL A 81 -65.19 -3.42 35.74
N SER A 82 -65.41 -4.70 35.84
CA SER A 82 -66.74 -5.23 35.64
C SER A 82 -67.62 -4.46 36.61
N ASN A 83 -68.78 -3.94 36.15
CA ASN A 83 -69.77 -3.12 36.86
C ASN A 83 -70.28 -3.72 38.18
N GLN A 84 -69.49 -4.47 38.90
CA GLN A 84 -69.82 -5.07 40.19
C GLN A 84 -68.94 -4.47 41.27
N ILE A 85 -69.35 -3.39 41.77
CA ILE A 85 -69.06 -3.02 43.15
C ILE A 85 -69.60 -4.12 44.02
N VAL A 86 -68.73 -5.07 44.43
CA VAL A 86 -69.16 -6.16 45.34
C VAL A 86 -69.05 -5.59 46.75
N ASN A 87 -70.14 -5.20 47.24
CA ASN A 87 -70.47 -4.77 48.59
C ASN A 87 -70.56 -3.25 48.85
N GLN A 88 -71.60 -2.95 49.51
CA GLN A 88 -72.02 -1.64 49.93
C GLN A 88 -70.94 -0.90 50.66
N LEU A 89 -70.87 0.37 50.39
CA LEU A 89 -70.11 1.32 51.16
C LEU A 89 -70.57 1.34 52.62
N ALA A 90 -69.74 0.93 53.56
CA ALA A 90 -69.88 1.38 54.91
C ALA A 90 -69.15 2.73 55.01
N VAL A 91 -69.90 3.79 54.83
CA VAL A 91 -69.36 5.16 55.13
C VAL A 91 -69.45 5.36 56.65
N TYR A 92 -68.37 5.61 57.29
CA TYR A 92 -68.38 6.06 58.68
C TYR A 92 -67.65 7.40 58.79
N CYS A 93 -68.26 8.25 59.54
CA CYS A 93 -67.73 9.55 59.92
C CYS A 93 -67.05 9.42 61.30
N GLU A 94 -65.92 10.02 61.48
CA GLU A 94 -65.07 9.83 62.69
C GLU A 94 -65.56 10.54 63.99
N GLU A 95 -66.72 11.18 63.93
CA GLU A 95 -67.23 11.74 65.16
C GLU A 95 -68.63 11.26 65.62
N PRO A 96 -68.76 10.99 66.89
CA PRO A 96 -70.10 10.64 67.41
C PRO A 96 -71.00 11.91 67.53
N GLY A 97 -72.08 11.94 66.82
CA GLY A 97 -73.04 13.01 66.90
C GLY A 97 -73.97 13.12 65.65
N HIS A 98 -75.11 13.67 65.86
CA HIS A 98 -76.05 13.91 64.76
C HIS A 98 -75.71 15.14 63.98
N ILE A 99 -74.95 15.03 62.88
CA ILE A 99 -74.54 16.12 61.98
C ILE A 99 -75.48 16.15 60.77
N GLY A 100 -76.17 17.21 60.59
CA GLY A 100 -76.97 17.46 59.42
C GLY A 100 -76.29 18.36 58.42
N LEU A 101 -76.41 18.04 57.10
CA LEU A 101 -75.93 18.90 56.04
C LEU A 101 -76.74 20.17 55.93
N THR A 102 -76.13 21.34 56.11
CA THR A 102 -76.84 22.63 56.20
C THR A 102 -76.90 23.39 54.88
N TYR A 103 -76.21 22.91 53.83
CA TYR A 103 -76.08 23.68 52.58
C TYR A 103 -77.08 23.33 51.51
N LYS A 104 -78.02 22.38 51.70
CA LYS A 104 -79.03 22.08 50.73
C LYS A 104 -80.44 22.12 51.37
N THR A 105 -81.19 23.20 51.11
CA THR A 105 -82.59 23.36 51.54
C THR A 105 -83.59 22.88 50.46
N ALA A 106 -83.15 22.54 49.28
CA ALA A 106 -84.03 21.98 48.22
C ALA A 106 -83.15 20.98 47.41
N TYR A 107 -83.34 19.72 47.69
CA TYR A 107 -82.79 18.61 46.92
C TYR A 107 -83.86 18.10 45.96
N GLU A 108 -83.60 18.23 44.67
CA GLU A 108 -84.35 17.54 43.64
C GLU A 108 -83.83 16.13 43.47
N PRO A 109 -84.70 15.10 43.46
CA PRO A 109 -84.29 13.75 43.20
C PRO A 109 -83.59 13.64 41.82
N GLY A 110 -82.27 13.26 41.82
CA GLY A 110 -81.45 13.11 40.60
C GLY A 110 -80.32 14.05 40.45
N ASP A 111 -80.13 15.03 41.33
CA ASP A 111 -78.95 15.89 41.35
C ASP A 111 -77.65 15.10 41.79
N LYS A 112 -76.67 15.11 40.97
CA LYS A 112 -75.43 14.44 41.26
C LYS A 112 -74.47 15.40 41.94
N THR A 113 -73.90 14.98 43.12
CA THR A 113 -72.83 15.72 43.82
C THR A 113 -71.56 15.01 43.60
N TYR A 114 -70.48 15.77 43.30
CA TYR A 114 -69.15 15.26 43.04
C TYR A 114 -68.22 15.59 44.17
N TYR A 115 -67.48 14.61 44.66
CA TYR A 115 -66.54 14.77 45.77
C TYR A 115 -65.14 14.29 45.36
N PRO A 116 -64.10 15.04 45.70
CA PRO A 116 -62.74 14.53 45.60
C PRO A 116 -62.51 13.41 46.62
N TYR A 117 -61.85 12.36 46.23
CA TYR A 117 -61.46 11.27 47.15
C TYR A 117 -59.97 10.93 47.02
N ASN A 118 -59.44 10.35 48.11
CA ASN A 118 -58.18 9.64 48.10
C ASN A 118 -58.43 8.18 48.40
N ALA A 119 -57.82 7.30 47.58
CA ALA A 119 -57.91 5.87 47.77
C ALA A 119 -56.58 5.28 48.20
N THR A 120 -56.59 4.34 49.13
CA THR A 120 -55.45 3.52 49.48
C THR A 120 -55.83 2.07 49.30
N VAL A 121 -55.00 1.31 48.59
CA VAL A 121 -55.17 -0.14 48.46
C VAL A 121 -54.80 -0.81 49.75
N THR A 122 -55.74 -1.52 50.39
CA THR A 122 -55.52 -2.18 51.67
C THR A 122 -55.38 -3.68 51.59
N ASP A 123 -55.91 -4.30 50.53
CA ASP A 123 -55.82 -5.73 50.28
C ASP A 123 -55.92 -6.05 48.77
N VAL A 124 -55.19 -7.08 48.33
CA VAL A 124 -55.21 -7.55 46.96
C VAL A 124 -55.26 -9.07 46.95
N GLN A 125 -56.35 -9.63 46.49
CA GLN A 125 -56.60 -11.05 46.46
C GLN A 125 -56.19 -11.67 45.11
N PRO A 126 -55.71 -12.94 45.06
CA PRO A 126 -55.35 -13.63 43.82
C PRO A 126 -56.49 -13.76 42.80
N ASP A 127 -57.73 -13.78 43.27
CA ASP A 127 -58.94 -13.83 42.44
C ASP A 127 -59.28 -12.48 41.77
N GLY A 128 -58.47 -11.46 42.03
CA GLY A 128 -58.64 -10.11 41.48
C GLY A 128 -59.50 -9.20 42.33
N ARG A 129 -59.91 -9.62 43.52
CA ARG A 129 -60.57 -8.68 44.47
C ARG A 129 -59.51 -7.74 45.06
N VAL A 130 -59.80 -6.46 44.97
CA VAL A 130 -58.97 -5.39 45.51
C VAL A 130 -59.81 -4.57 46.47
N THR A 131 -59.32 -4.48 47.70
CA THR A 131 -59.97 -3.66 48.75
C THR A 131 -59.31 -2.30 48.82
N LEU A 132 -60.15 -1.27 48.68
CA LEU A 132 -59.72 0.11 48.72
C LEU A 132 -60.30 0.77 49.97
N ARG A 133 -59.48 1.46 50.72
CA ARG A 133 -59.91 2.44 51.69
C ARG A 133 -60.04 3.78 50.98
N ILE A 134 -61.23 4.36 50.98
CA ILE A 134 -61.56 5.64 50.40
C ILE A 134 -61.69 6.68 51.47
N ASP A 135 -60.88 7.71 51.40
CA ASP A 135 -60.97 8.86 52.27
C ASP A 135 -61.47 10.08 51.49
N VAL A 136 -62.56 10.67 51.93
CA VAL A 136 -63.11 11.90 51.35
C VAL A 136 -62.73 13.02 52.34
N PRO A 137 -61.66 13.74 52.06
CA PRO A 137 -61.07 14.65 53.03
C PRO A 137 -61.87 15.90 53.34
N ARG A 138 -62.74 16.32 52.40
CA ARG A 138 -63.57 17.51 52.57
C ARG A 138 -64.87 17.42 51.79
N TYR A 139 -65.94 17.83 52.44
CA TYR A 139 -67.16 18.12 51.71
C TYR A 139 -67.15 19.59 51.32
N LEU A 140 -67.01 19.86 50.05
CA LEU A 140 -67.06 21.19 49.50
C LEU A 140 -68.47 21.45 48.95
N ASN A 141 -68.99 22.63 49.22
CA ASN A 141 -70.21 23.09 48.55
C ASN A 141 -69.94 23.16 47.00
N PRO A 142 -70.63 22.39 46.20
CA PRO A 142 -70.37 22.35 44.79
C PRO A 142 -70.65 23.68 44.03
N TYR A 143 -71.33 24.60 44.67
CA TYR A 143 -71.68 25.91 44.11
C TYR A 143 -70.77 27.04 44.55
N THR A 144 -70.22 26.97 45.75
CA THR A 144 -69.32 28.03 46.28
C THR A 144 -67.88 27.61 46.40
N GLY A 145 -67.55 26.33 46.36
CA GLY A 145 -66.22 25.80 46.61
C GLY A 145 -65.76 25.90 48.07
N GLU A 146 -66.64 26.35 48.95
CA GLU A 146 -66.34 26.49 50.39
C GLU A 146 -66.59 25.17 51.13
N GLU A 147 -65.90 24.99 52.30
CA GLU A 147 -66.13 23.82 53.15
C GLU A 147 -67.62 23.71 53.58
N ALA A 148 -68.17 22.54 53.41
CA ALA A 148 -69.50 22.25 53.88
C ALA A 148 -69.53 22.20 55.39
N THR A 149 -70.51 22.77 55.98
CA THR A 149 -70.77 22.74 57.43
C THR A 149 -72.04 21.94 57.71
N GLY A 150 -72.02 21.15 58.76
CA GLY A 150 -73.18 20.45 59.28
C GLY A 150 -73.63 21.12 60.67
N PHE A 151 -74.90 21.00 60.93
CA PHE A 151 -75.41 21.41 62.25
C PHE A 151 -75.34 20.24 63.22
N ASN A 152 -74.52 20.37 64.27
CA ASN A 152 -74.51 19.38 65.36
C ASN A 152 -75.68 19.57 66.25
N TYR A 153 -76.62 18.69 66.23
CA TYR A 153 -77.85 18.73 66.98
C TYR A 153 -77.63 18.53 68.51
N ASP A 154 -76.51 17.88 68.93
CA ASP A 154 -76.21 17.62 70.29
C ASP A 154 -75.63 18.86 70.94
N THR A 155 -74.85 19.64 70.23
CA THR A 155 -74.20 20.89 70.74
C THR A 155 -74.93 22.14 70.32
N GLY A 156 -75.88 22.07 69.37
CA GLY A 156 -76.61 23.23 68.86
C GLY A 156 -75.71 24.19 68.05
N THR A 157 -74.61 23.72 67.52
CA THR A 157 -73.63 24.54 66.79
C THR A 157 -73.42 24.04 65.37
N THR A 158 -73.01 24.94 64.49
CA THR A 158 -72.55 24.58 63.15
C THR A 158 -71.05 24.25 63.21
N VAL A 159 -70.70 23.07 62.72
CA VAL A 159 -69.32 22.57 62.71
C VAL A 159 -68.92 22.20 61.30
N PRO A 160 -67.64 22.29 60.91
CA PRO A 160 -67.17 21.78 59.65
C PRO A 160 -67.49 20.27 59.50
N TYR A 161 -67.86 19.86 58.36
CA TYR A 161 -68.08 18.44 58.07
C TYR A 161 -66.73 17.71 58.15
N GLN A 162 -66.65 16.74 59.02
CA GLN A 162 -65.40 16.00 59.20
C GLN A 162 -65.24 14.84 58.23
N ARG A 163 -64.05 14.27 58.22
CA ARG A 163 -63.64 13.19 57.33
C ARG A 163 -64.60 12.05 57.31
N CYS A 164 -64.97 11.65 56.08
CA CYS A 164 -65.70 10.40 55.88
C CYS A 164 -64.83 9.42 55.07
N GLY A 165 -64.96 8.16 55.41
CA GLY A 165 -64.26 7.10 54.76
C GLY A 165 -65.16 5.97 54.32
N ALA A 166 -64.76 5.22 53.36
CA ALA A 166 -65.44 4.04 52.87
C ALA A 166 -64.44 2.95 52.53
N THR A 167 -64.91 1.72 52.65
CA THR A 167 -64.15 0.57 52.17
C THR A 167 -64.83 0.02 50.94
N TRP A 168 -64.11 -0.04 49.88
CA TRP A 168 -64.63 -0.61 48.62
C TRP A 168 -63.91 -1.89 48.29
N VAL A 169 -64.62 -2.84 47.72
CA VAL A 169 -64.05 -4.04 47.12
C VAL A 169 -64.40 -3.97 45.64
N ILE A 170 -63.39 -3.85 44.82
CA ILE A 170 -63.56 -3.89 43.39
C ILE A 170 -63.10 -5.25 42.85
N GLN A 171 -63.76 -5.80 41.83
CA GLN A 171 -63.40 -7.00 41.14
C GLN A 171 -62.56 -6.62 39.93
N THR A 172 -61.30 -6.94 39.96
CA THR A 172 -60.42 -6.87 38.81
C THR A 172 -60.34 -8.23 38.15
N ALA A 173 -59.63 -8.34 37.05
CA ALA A 173 -59.33 -9.66 36.47
C ALA A 173 -58.47 -10.49 37.44
N PRO A 174 -58.55 -11.83 37.45
CA PRO A 174 -57.81 -12.67 38.35
C PRO A 174 -56.30 -12.40 38.26
N ARG A 175 -55.62 -12.37 39.39
CA ARG A 175 -54.19 -12.12 39.48
C ARG A 175 -53.37 -13.34 39.07
N ASN A 176 -53.85 -14.51 39.41
CA ASN A 176 -53.28 -15.76 38.93
C ASN A 176 -53.95 -16.16 37.62
N ILE A 177 -53.17 -16.44 36.65
CA ILE A 177 -53.60 -16.91 35.33
C ILE A 177 -52.82 -18.19 35.01
N THR A 178 -53.42 -19.06 34.21
CA THR A 178 -52.79 -20.25 33.65
C THR A 178 -52.33 -19.95 32.23
N VAL A 179 -51.06 -20.20 31.94
CA VAL A 179 -50.46 -19.83 30.65
C VAL A 179 -49.64 -20.99 30.09
N ASN A 180 -49.25 -20.92 28.84
CA ASN A 180 -48.46 -21.93 28.17
C ASN A 180 -47.24 -21.28 27.49
N VAL A 181 -46.16 -22.00 27.46
CA VAL A 181 -44.96 -21.67 26.66
C VAL A 181 -44.74 -22.76 25.66
N THR A 182 -44.70 -22.43 24.39
CA THR A 182 -44.35 -23.37 23.31
C THR A 182 -43.01 -22.91 22.72
N LEU A 183 -42.30 -23.84 22.10
CA LEU A 183 -41.02 -23.60 21.47
C LEU A 183 -41.00 -24.21 20.07
N ASP A 184 -40.61 -23.45 19.10
CA ASP A 184 -40.28 -23.93 17.75
C ASP A 184 -38.79 -23.65 17.50
N LYS A 185 -38.00 -24.71 17.40
CA LYS A 185 -36.58 -24.67 17.18
C LYS A 185 -36.25 -24.91 15.72
N SER A 186 -35.31 -24.16 15.17
CA SER A 186 -34.82 -24.27 13.79
C SER A 186 -33.31 -24.41 13.70
N ASN A 187 -32.85 -24.99 12.61
CA ASN A 187 -31.43 -25.03 12.26
C ASN A 187 -31.07 -23.77 11.49
N GLY A 188 -30.19 -22.95 12.05
CA GLY A 188 -29.76 -21.68 11.46
C GLY A 188 -28.87 -21.83 10.23
N ASN A 189 -28.27 -23.03 10.02
CA ASN A 189 -27.42 -23.26 8.85
C ASN A 189 -27.50 -24.71 8.35
N PRO A 190 -28.60 -25.10 7.68
CA PRO A 190 -28.80 -26.47 7.18
C PRO A 190 -27.69 -26.93 6.20
N ALA A 191 -27.12 -26.00 5.44
CA ALA A 191 -26.06 -26.31 4.48
C ALA A 191 -24.77 -26.85 5.16
N MET A 192 -24.55 -26.50 6.42
CA MET A 192 -23.41 -26.94 7.21
C MET A 192 -23.59 -28.36 7.77
N THR A 193 -24.81 -28.75 8.12
CA THR A 193 -25.13 -30.03 8.77
C THR A 193 -25.51 -31.12 7.78
N GLN A 194 -25.95 -30.73 6.58
CA GLN A 194 -26.41 -31.67 5.55
C GLN A 194 -25.32 -32.70 5.19
N GLY A 195 -25.67 -33.98 5.26
CA GLY A 195 -24.76 -35.07 4.91
C GLY A 195 -23.68 -35.37 5.97
N ASN A 196 -23.72 -34.73 7.13
CA ASN A 196 -22.76 -34.92 8.23
C ASN A 196 -23.46 -35.43 9.50
N ALA A 197 -24.14 -36.58 9.38
CA ALA A 197 -24.78 -37.27 10.52
C ALA A 197 -23.78 -37.77 11.56
N ALA A 198 -22.50 -37.86 11.24
CA ALA A 198 -21.47 -38.23 12.19
C ALA A 198 -21.19 -37.15 13.24
N CYS A 199 -21.26 -35.87 12.86
CA CYS A 199 -20.95 -34.74 13.73
C CYS A 199 -22.18 -34.02 14.25
N TYR A 200 -23.27 -33.94 13.46
CA TYR A 200 -24.47 -33.18 13.79
C TYR A 200 -25.70 -34.08 13.93
N ALA A 201 -26.56 -33.76 14.88
CA ALA A 201 -27.91 -34.27 14.86
C ALA A 201 -28.63 -33.88 13.58
N GLN A 202 -29.33 -34.80 12.95
CA GLN A 202 -30.04 -34.52 11.69
C GLN A 202 -31.46 -34.04 11.94
N ASP A 203 -31.95 -34.13 13.17
CA ASP A 203 -33.17 -33.55 13.69
C ASP A 203 -32.88 -32.66 14.91
N LEU A 204 -33.81 -31.90 15.38
CA LEU A 204 -33.63 -30.97 16.49
C LEU A 204 -34.23 -31.50 17.80
N SER A 205 -34.42 -32.82 17.90
CA SER A 205 -34.92 -33.48 19.11
C SER A 205 -33.92 -33.40 20.25
N GLY A 206 -34.46 -33.37 21.49
CA GLY A 206 -33.68 -33.45 22.70
C GLY A 206 -33.03 -32.14 23.15
N ALA A 207 -33.28 -31.01 22.52
CA ALA A 207 -32.95 -29.70 23.08
C ALA A 207 -33.81 -29.48 24.33
N ILE A 208 -33.18 -28.96 25.40
CA ILE A 208 -33.85 -28.71 26.67
C ILE A 208 -33.83 -27.23 26.99
N TYR A 209 -34.99 -26.65 27.18
CA TYR A 209 -35.19 -25.28 27.64
C TYR A 209 -35.80 -25.29 29.04
N ALA A 210 -35.30 -24.45 29.93
CA ALA A 210 -35.93 -24.20 31.20
C ALA A 210 -36.72 -22.90 31.15
N VAL A 211 -37.88 -22.88 31.80
CA VAL A 211 -38.72 -21.71 31.99
C VAL A 211 -38.62 -21.24 33.41
N TYR A 212 -38.33 -19.96 33.63
CA TYR A 212 -38.06 -19.33 34.91
C TYR A 212 -39.05 -18.21 35.18
N SER A 213 -39.38 -18.02 36.48
CA SER A 213 -40.26 -16.92 36.93
C SER A 213 -39.52 -15.66 37.33
N ASP A 214 -38.19 -15.64 37.24
CA ASP A 214 -37.35 -14.50 37.60
C ASP A 214 -36.26 -14.22 36.57
N ALA A 215 -35.91 -12.93 36.41
CA ALA A 215 -34.86 -12.49 35.48
C ALA A 215 -33.45 -13.00 35.85
N GLY A 216 -33.24 -13.40 37.10
CA GLY A 216 -31.99 -14.02 37.55
C GLY A 216 -31.85 -15.49 37.17
N LEU A 217 -32.89 -16.08 36.56
CA LEU A 217 -32.93 -17.49 36.13
C LEU A 217 -32.65 -18.48 37.29
N THR A 218 -33.17 -18.17 38.46
CA THR A 218 -32.93 -18.98 39.67
C THR A 218 -34.13 -19.84 40.08
N ASN A 219 -35.35 -19.37 39.69
CA ASN A 219 -36.58 -20.09 40.04
C ASN A 219 -37.20 -20.74 38.79
N GLU A 220 -36.81 -21.96 38.54
CA GLU A 220 -37.30 -22.79 37.42
C GLU A 220 -38.75 -23.23 37.68
N VAL A 221 -39.63 -23.01 36.71
CA VAL A 221 -41.04 -23.43 36.81
C VAL A 221 -41.36 -24.66 35.93
N GLY A 222 -40.49 -25.01 35.04
CA GLY A 222 -40.59 -26.22 34.22
C GLY A 222 -39.62 -26.28 33.08
N ARG A 223 -39.69 -27.31 32.30
CA ARG A 223 -38.77 -27.56 31.14
C ARG A 223 -39.61 -27.91 29.91
N ILE A 224 -39.05 -27.52 28.77
CA ILE A 224 -39.50 -27.87 27.43
C ILE A 224 -38.46 -28.75 26.81
N THR A 225 -38.83 -29.90 26.24
CA THR A 225 -37.93 -30.75 25.45
C THR A 225 -38.48 -30.82 24.03
N THR A 226 -37.61 -30.57 23.04
CA THR A 226 -38.00 -30.60 21.65
C THR A 226 -38.17 -32.04 21.11
N ASP A 227 -39.12 -32.21 20.22
CA ASP A 227 -39.28 -33.39 19.37
C ASP A 227 -38.43 -33.34 18.10
N ALA A 228 -38.59 -34.30 17.20
CA ALA A 228 -37.83 -34.38 15.94
C ALA A 228 -38.11 -33.19 14.96
N ASN A 229 -39.21 -32.51 15.15
CA ASN A 229 -39.59 -31.34 14.36
C ASN A 229 -39.01 -30.02 14.99
N GLY A 230 -38.35 -30.14 16.14
CA GLY A 230 -37.90 -28.99 16.91
C GLY A 230 -38.98 -28.32 17.74
N HIS A 231 -40.18 -28.97 17.87
CA HIS A 231 -41.29 -28.44 18.64
C HIS A 231 -41.27 -28.99 20.08
N GLY A 232 -41.65 -28.16 21.03
CA GLY A 232 -41.85 -28.53 22.41
C GLY A 232 -42.80 -27.59 23.13
N GLU A 233 -43.39 -28.05 24.26
CA GLU A 233 -44.38 -27.25 24.99
C GLU A 233 -44.31 -27.52 26.50
N LEU A 234 -44.60 -26.48 27.26
CA LEU A 234 -44.85 -26.53 28.70
C LEU A 234 -46.21 -25.82 28.97
N ASN A 235 -47.19 -26.65 29.32
CA ASN A 235 -48.59 -26.22 29.48
C ASN A 235 -48.95 -26.10 30.96
N GLY A 236 -49.98 -25.22 31.23
CA GLY A 236 -50.61 -25.16 32.55
C GLY A 236 -49.78 -24.46 33.64
N ILE A 237 -48.88 -23.54 33.26
CA ILE A 237 -48.10 -22.77 34.23
C ILE A 237 -48.96 -21.75 34.91
N THR A 238 -49.04 -21.79 36.24
CA THR A 238 -49.78 -20.80 37.02
C THR A 238 -48.84 -19.64 37.38
N VAL A 239 -49.17 -18.44 36.97
CA VAL A 239 -48.44 -17.22 37.23
C VAL A 239 -49.36 -16.08 37.68
N GLN A 240 -48.77 -15.06 38.29
CA GLN A 240 -49.54 -13.84 38.52
C GLN A 240 -49.79 -13.13 37.19
N ARG A 241 -50.89 -12.44 37.06
CA ARG A 241 -51.14 -11.55 35.92
C ARG A 241 -50.02 -10.51 35.83
N ASN A 242 -49.55 -10.24 34.61
CA ASN A 242 -48.41 -9.37 34.30
C ASN A 242 -47.05 -9.93 34.78
N ALA A 243 -46.98 -11.18 35.22
CA ALA A 243 -45.69 -11.82 35.46
C ALA A 243 -44.97 -12.02 34.12
N VAL A 244 -43.66 -11.89 34.18
CA VAL A 244 -42.74 -12.19 33.06
C VAL A 244 -42.15 -13.56 33.29
N LEU A 245 -42.28 -14.44 32.30
CA LEU A 245 -41.54 -15.68 32.27
C LEU A 245 -40.33 -15.55 31.34
N TYR A 246 -39.25 -16.21 31.71
CA TYR A 246 -37.99 -16.23 31.01
C TYR A 246 -37.68 -17.66 30.57
N THR A 247 -37.35 -17.81 29.27
CA THR A 247 -37.06 -19.15 28.71
C THR A 247 -35.62 -19.14 28.20
N LYS A 248 -34.82 -20.12 28.61
CA LYS A 248 -33.42 -20.24 28.23
C LYS A 248 -33.07 -21.68 27.90
N GLU A 249 -32.25 -21.86 26.86
CA GLU A 249 -31.72 -23.15 26.50
C GLU A 249 -30.67 -23.62 27.53
N LEU A 250 -30.78 -24.91 27.92
CA LEU A 250 -29.83 -25.59 28.79
C LEU A 250 -29.02 -26.66 28.06
N VAL A 251 -29.61 -27.29 27.05
CA VAL A 251 -29.00 -28.36 26.26
C VAL A 251 -29.37 -28.19 24.81
N ALA A 252 -28.38 -27.99 23.95
CA ALA A 252 -28.56 -27.97 22.50
C ALA A 252 -28.51 -29.41 21.93
N PRO A 253 -29.05 -29.64 20.73
CA PRO A 253 -28.85 -30.89 19.99
C PRO A 253 -27.37 -31.14 19.70
N ARG A 254 -26.99 -32.39 19.48
CA ARG A 254 -25.59 -32.75 19.20
C ARG A 254 -25.04 -32.03 17.97
N GLY A 255 -23.90 -31.36 18.14
CA GLY A 255 -23.22 -30.58 17.10
C GLY A 255 -23.71 -29.16 16.96
N PHE A 256 -24.65 -28.71 17.79
CA PHE A 256 -25.13 -27.35 17.80
C PHE A 256 -24.63 -26.58 19.03
N GLY A 257 -24.44 -25.31 18.89
CA GLY A 257 -24.17 -24.38 19.99
C GLY A 257 -25.44 -24.06 20.76
N LEU A 258 -25.30 -23.80 22.07
CA LEU A 258 -26.41 -23.34 22.91
C LEU A 258 -26.88 -21.96 22.42
N ASP A 259 -28.20 -21.79 22.27
CA ASP A 259 -28.80 -20.49 22.14
C ASP A 259 -28.63 -19.71 23.45
N ALA A 260 -27.76 -18.71 23.42
CA ALA A 260 -27.49 -17.87 24.59
C ALA A 260 -28.60 -16.86 24.89
N GLN A 261 -29.59 -16.75 24.02
CA GLN A 261 -30.68 -15.80 24.17
C GLN A 261 -31.61 -16.22 25.31
N VAL A 262 -32.02 -15.25 26.11
CA VAL A 262 -33.08 -15.41 27.10
C VAL A 262 -34.31 -14.77 26.53
N TYR A 263 -35.32 -15.58 26.25
CA TYR A 263 -36.65 -15.13 25.76
C TYR A 263 -37.50 -14.75 26.93
N SER A 264 -38.18 -13.67 26.85
CA SER A 264 -39.07 -13.21 27.92
C SER A 264 -40.38 -12.72 27.38
N HIS A 265 -41.48 -13.05 28.12
CA HIS A 265 -42.82 -12.61 27.77
C HIS A 265 -43.64 -12.29 29.01
N MET A 266 -44.33 -11.18 28.95
CA MET A 266 -45.28 -10.77 30.02
C MET A 266 -46.67 -11.33 29.70
N PHE A 267 -47.21 -12.16 30.59
CA PHE A 267 -48.51 -12.79 30.44
C PHE A 267 -49.61 -11.95 31.04
N THR A 268 -50.60 -11.57 30.23
CA THR A 268 -51.66 -10.66 30.61
C THR A 268 -53.07 -11.32 30.65
N ALA A 269 -53.22 -12.49 30.04
CA ALA A 269 -54.51 -13.18 29.91
C ALA A 269 -54.43 -14.66 30.29
N ASN A 270 -55.55 -15.17 30.86
CA ASN A 270 -55.69 -16.60 31.12
C ASN A 270 -55.75 -17.41 29.81
N GLY A 271 -55.05 -18.52 29.74
CA GLY A 271 -54.94 -19.35 28.52
C GLY A 271 -53.99 -18.79 27.46
N GLU A 272 -53.26 -17.71 27.76
CA GLU A 272 -52.30 -17.13 26.82
C GLU A 272 -51.15 -18.14 26.54
N THR A 273 -50.74 -18.24 25.30
CA THR A 273 -49.61 -19.06 24.86
C THR A 273 -48.55 -18.16 24.25
N TYR A 274 -47.36 -18.23 24.73
CA TYR A 274 -46.20 -17.58 24.13
C TYR A 274 -45.37 -18.63 23.39
N ASN A 275 -45.15 -18.39 22.10
CA ASN A 275 -44.33 -19.27 21.27
C ASN A 275 -42.93 -18.68 21.14
N VAL A 276 -41.95 -19.35 21.71
CA VAL A 276 -40.53 -19.05 21.57
C VAL A 276 -40.05 -19.57 20.22
N GLN A 277 -39.48 -18.67 19.41
CA GLN A 277 -38.84 -18.99 18.15
C GLN A 277 -37.32 -18.99 18.41
N SER A 278 -36.69 -20.17 18.44
CA SER A 278 -35.26 -20.33 18.66
C SER A 278 -34.55 -20.90 17.43
N THR A 279 -33.36 -20.46 17.19
CA THR A 279 -32.55 -20.93 16.07
C THR A 279 -31.18 -21.29 16.61
N ASP A 280 -30.81 -22.57 16.49
CA ASP A 280 -29.46 -23.00 16.82
C ASP A 280 -28.53 -22.89 15.64
N VAL A 281 -27.35 -22.42 15.91
CA VAL A 281 -26.25 -22.40 14.94
C VAL A 281 -25.46 -23.68 15.10
N PRO A 282 -25.21 -24.44 14.02
CA PRO A 282 -24.30 -25.58 14.09
C PRO A 282 -22.92 -25.15 14.59
N LEU A 283 -22.35 -25.91 15.52
CA LEU A 283 -20.98 -25.69 15.94
C LEU A 283 -20.05 -25.75 14.72
N ASN A 284 -19.16 -24.82 14.66
CA ASN A 284 -18.16 -24.71 13.61
C ASN A 284 -16.93 -24.02 14.19
N ASP A 285 -15.80 -24.12 13.53
CA ASP A 285 -14.64 -23.34 13.90
C ASP A 285 -14.64 -22.04 13.08
N PRO A 286 -14.91 -20.88 13.68
CA PRO A 286 -14.94 -19.60 13.01
C PRO A 286 -13.54 -19.12 12.59
N LEU A 287 -12.50 -19.72 13.12
CA LEU A 287 -11.12 -19.40 12.82
C LEU A 287 -10.61 -20.31 11.70
N THR A 288 -11.08 -20.16 10.49
CA THR A 288 -10.56 -20.92 9.35
C THR A 288 -9.04 -20.99 9.35
N ILE A 289 -8.48 -22.00 8.71
CA ILE A 289 -7.03 -22.21 8.70
C ILE A 289 -6.32 -21.02 8.08
N THR A 290 -5.31 -20.50 8.76
CA THR A 290 -4.40 -19.45 8.27
C THR A 290 -3.03 -20.06 8.09
N LEU A 291 -2.52 -20.05 6.88
CA LEU A 291 -1.19 -20.54 6.54
C LEU A 291 -0.26 -19.33 6.36
N ASN A 292 0.68 -19.18 7.31
CA ASN A 292 1.72 -18.16 7.24
C ASN A 292 2.97 -18.79 6.61
N LYS A 293 3.32 -18.31 5.41
CA LYS A 293 4.48 -18.85 4.70
C LYS A 293 5.73 -18.04 5.00
N VAL A 294 6.81 -18.75 5.30
CA VAL A 294 8.12 -18.13 5.56
C VAL A 294 9.21 -18.82 4.73
N SER A 295 10.18 -18.06 4.28
CA SER A 295 11.35 -18.59 3.58
C SER A 295 12.34 -19.22 4.55
N ALA A 296 12.98 -20.30 4.16
CA ALA A 296 14.11 -20.87 4.90
C ALA A 296 15.28 -19.90 5.05
N ASP A 297 15.42 -18.92 4.13
CA ASP A 297 16.39 -17.85 4.22
C ASP A 297 15.92 -16.63 5.03
N GLY A 298 14.63 -16.57 5.38
CA GLY A 298 14.03 -15.43 6.10
C GLY A 298 14.55 -15.22 7.53
N THR A 299 15.30 -16.17 8.09
CA THR A 299 16.03 -16.01 9.35
C THR A 299 17.39 -15.35 9.18
N VAL A 300 17.90 -15.26 7.95
CA VAL A 300 19.23 -14.75 7.61
C VAL A 300 19.12 -13.36 6.98
N VAL A 301 18.13 -13.15 6.12
CA VAL A 301 17.91 -11.89 5.41
C VAL A 301 16.50 -11.36 5.68
N ALA A 302 16.36 -10.03 5.62
CA ALA A 302 15.11 -9.37 5.98
C ALA A 302 14.06 -9.41 4.86
N ASN A 303 14.48 -9.46 3.61
CA ASN A 303 13.63 -9.41 2.43
C ASN A 303 13.96 -10.55 1.45
N PRO A 304 13.64 -11.82 1.79
CA PRO A 304 13.84 -12.95 0.88
C PRO A 304 12.92 -12.87 -0.34
N ALA A 305 13.09 -13.76 -1.32
CA ALA A 305 12.22 -13.85 -2.48
C ALA A 305 10.74 -13.98 -2.09
N SER A 306 9.85 -13.47 -2.94
CA SER A 306 8.40 -13.48 -2.69
C SER A 306 7.86 -14.90 -2.52
N LEU A 307 7.03 -15.07 -1.50
CA LEU A 307 6.29 -16.31 -1.26
C LEU A 307 4.84 -16.23 -1.76
N GLU A 308 4.52 -15.25 -2.59
CA GLU A 308 3.20 -15.09 -3.20
C GLU A 308 2.93 -16.19 -4.23
N GLY A 309 1.69 -16.67 -4.28
CA GLY A 309 1.26 -17.65 -5.27
C GLY A 309 1.56 -19.11 -4.92
N ALA A 310 2.00 -19.43 -3.70
CA ALA A 310 1.96 -20.79 -3.20
C ALA A 310 0.52 -21.27 -3.10
N GLU A 311 0.20 -22.45 -3.60
CA GLU A 311 -1.16 -22.98 -3.58
C GLU A 311 -1.27 -24.14 -2.58
N PHE A 312 -2.33 -24.06 -1.75
CA PHE A 312 -2.68 -25.09 -0.80
C PHE A 312 -4.03 -25.69 -1.15
N THR A 313 -4.06 -27.02 -1.25
CA THR A 313 -5.30 -27.77 -1.40
C THR A 313 -5.81 -28.18 -0.01
N ILE A 314 -6.99 -27.69 0.34
CA ILE A 314 -7.70 -28.02 1.56
C ILE A 314 -8.88 -28.90 1.22
N LYS A 315 -8.97 -30.07 1.84
CA LYS A 315 -10.07 -31.01 1.66
C LYS A 315 -10.83 -31.18 2.99
N TYR A 316 -12.14 -31.07 2.93
CA TYR A 316 -13.03 -31.31 4.07
C TYR A 316 -13.77 -32.62 3.91
N TYR A 317 -13.86 -33.38 5.00
CA TYR A 317 -14.56 -34.65 5.10
C TYR A 317 -15.61 -34.57 6.22
N ALA A 318 -16.86 -34.89 5.89
CA ALA A 318 -17.97 -34.91 6.83
C ALA A 318 -17.85 -36.14 7.77
N GLY A 319 -17.27 -35.93 8.92
CA GLY A 319 -16.97 -36.96 9.94
C GLY A 319 -15.60 -36.77 10.54
N GLN A 320 -15.32 -37.51 11.64
CA GLN A 320 -14.03 -37.50 12.32
C GLN A 320 -13.21 -38.69 11.83
N TYR A 321 -12.08 -38.45 11.20
CA TYR A 321 -11.22 -39.47 10.57
C TYR A 321 -9.76 -39.31 10.98
N THR A 322 -9.04 -40.40 10.77
CA THR A 322 -7.57 -40.46 10.78
C THR A 322 -7.07 -40.74 9.38
N PHE A 323 -5.76 -40.73 9.14
CA PHE A 323 -5.20 -41.11 7.83
C PHE A 323 -5.52 -42.56 7.42
N ASN A 324 -5.85 -43.43 8.37
CA ASN A 324 -6.10 -44.84 8.08
C ASN A 324 -7.52 -45.11 7.58
N ASP A 325 -8.46 -44.26 7.95
CA ASP A 325 -9.88 -44.40 7.63
C ASP A 325 -10.45 -43.21 6.87
N LEU A 326 -9.57 -42.32 6.35
CA LEU A 326 -9.96 -41.14 5.57
C LEU A 326 -10.67 -41.59 4.29
N PRO A 327 -11.88 -41.05 3.99
CA PRO A 327 -12.57 -41.34 2.73
C PRO A 327 -11.74 -40.94 1.52
N THR A 328 -11.84 -41.73 0.43
CA THR A 328 -11.15 -41.44 -0.82
C THR A 328 -11.61 -40.11 -1.47
N ALA A 329 -12.90 -39.80 -1.32
CA ALA A 329 -13.48 -38.57 -1.83
C ALA A 329 -13.75 -37.58 -0.69
N ALA A 330 -13.27 -36.36 -0.84
CA ALA A 330 -13.60 -35.27 0.06
C ALA A 330 -15.05 -34.81 -0.14
N THR A 331 -15.67 -34.29 0.90
CA THR A 331 -16.98 -33.66 0.83
C THR A 331 -16.91 -32.32 0.11
N ARG A 332 -15.83 -31.56 0.36
CA ARG A 332 -15.49 -30.31 -0.36
C ARG A 332 -13.98 -30.19 -0.50
N THR A 333 -13.59 -29.49 -1.55
CA THR A 333 -12.18 -29.19 -1.81
C THR A 333 -12.04 -27.72 -2.17
N TRP A 334 -11.02 -27.06 -1.64
CA TRP A 334 -10.66 -25.69 -1.94
C TRP A 334 -9.16 -25.60 -2.26
N VAL A 335 -8.82 -24.75 -3.21
CA VAL A 335 -7.43 -24.35 -3.46
C VAL A 335 -7.32 -22.88 -3.12
N ILE A 336 -6.45 -22.55 -2.20
CA ILE A 336 -6.15 -21.18 -1.79
C ILE A 336 -4.68 -20.86 -2.08
N GLN A 337 -4.36 -19.60 -2.32
CA GLN A 337 -2.98 -19.15 -2.58
C GLN A 337 -2.52 -18.11 -1.59
N THR A 338 -1.20 -18.04 -1.41
CA THR A 338 -0.58 -17.02 -0.58
C THR A 338 -0.60 -15.63 -1.24
N LYS A 339 -0.83 -14.60 -0.42
CA LYS A 339 -0.73 -13.19 -0.78
C LYS A 339 0.02 -12.41 0.27
N LEU A 340 0.69 -11.33 -0.15
CA LEU A 340 1.39 -10.42 0.75
C LEU A 340 0.40 -9.50 1.46
N VAL A 341 0.36 -9.55 2.79
CA VAL A 341 -0.49 -8.70 3.62
C VAL A 341 0.31 -8.22 4.83
N GLY A 342 0.47 -6.91 4.97
CA GLY A 342 1.18 -6.33 6.11
C GLY A 342 2.63 -6.78 6.27
N GLY A 343 3.32 -7.09 5.16
CA GLY A 343 4.70 -7.57 5.15
C GLY A 343 4.87 -9.08 5.43
N ARG A 344 3.77 -9.84 5.48
CA ARG A 344 3.77 -11.29 5.69
C ARG A 344 2.96 -11.99 4.60
N TYR A 345 3.30 -13.24 4.30
CA TYR A 345 2.62 -14.04 3.29
C TYR A 345 1.63 -14.99 3.93
N PHE A 346 0.34 -14.80 3.63
CA PHE A 346 -0.74 -15.61 4.14
C PHE A 346 -1.56 -16.25 3.04
N ALA A 347 -2.06 -17.46 3.32
CA ALA A 347 -3.19 -18.06 2.63
C ALA A 347 -4.33 -18.24 3.62
N LEU A 348 -5.51 -17.73 3.32
CA LEU A 348 -6.72 -17.76 4.14
C LEU A 348 -7.86 -18.41 3.39
N MET A 349 -8.76 -19.08 4.11
CA MET A 349 -10.01 -19.58 3.53
C MET A 349 -11.01 -18.44 3.32
N SER A 350 -10.80 -17.65 2.27
CA SER A 350 -11.72 -16.60 1.85
C SER A 350 -11.66 -16.44 0.33
N ASP A 351 -12.68 -15.82 -0.28
CA ASP A 351 -12.72 -15.61 -1.73
C ASP A 351 -11.54 -14.81 -2.27
N THR A 352 -10.95 -13.95 -1.46
CA THR A 352 -9.74 -13.18 -1.82
C THR A 352 -8.54 -14.08 -2.12
N TYR A 353 -8.40 -15.20 -1.42
CA TYR A 353 -7.28 -16.13 -1.54
C TYR A 353 -7.62 -17.38 -2.35
N LYS A 354 -8.91 -17.61 -2.62
CA LYS A 354 -9.39 -18.80 -3.34
C LYS A 354 -8.97 -18.75 -4.81
N VAL A 355 -8.35 -19.83 -5.26
CA VAL A 355 -7.99 -20.06 -6.65
C VAL A 355 -9.08 -20.86 -7.35
N SER A 356 -9.58 -21.93 -6.69
CA SER A 356 -10.58 -22.83 -7.24
C SER A 356 -11.27 -23.65 -6.14
N GLY A 357 -12.25 -24.43 -6.53
CA GLY A 357 -12.92 -25.39 -5.66
C GLY A 357 -14.34 -25.00 -5.26
N ASP A 358 -14.91 -25.74 -4.31
CA ASP A 358 -16.29 -25.61 -3.87
C ASP A 358 -16.58 -24.26 -3.18
N PRO A 359 -17.85 -23.84 -3.04
CA PRO A 359 -18.23 -22.75 -2.16
C PRO A 359 -17.76 -23.01 -0.72
N PHE A 360 -17.33 -21.97 -0.01
CA PHE A 360 -17.05 -22.10 1.43
C PHE A 360 -18.32 -22.39 2.21
N TYR A 361 -18.18 -23.04 3.36
CA TYR A 361 -19.22 -22.98 4.37
C TYR A 361 -19.18 -21.59 5.00
N LEU A 362 -20.35 -21.04 5.29
CA LEU A 362 -20.46 -19.69 5.82
C LEU A 362 -21.22 -19.72 7.15
N ASP A 363 -20.74 -18.96 8.11
CA ASP A 363 -21.48 -18.56 9.30
C ASP A 363 -21.58 -17.04 9.31
N ALA A 364 -22.80 -16.52 9.37
CA ALA A 364 -23.10 -15.07 9.25
C ALA A 364 -22.38 -14.40 8.04
N GLY A 365 -22.21 -15.14 6.94
CA GLY A 365 -21.54 -14.66 5.73
C GLY A 365 -20.01 -14.72 5.75
N ILE A 366 -19.42 -15.26 6.81
CA ILE A 366 -17.98 -15.43 6.96
C ILE A 366 -17.60 -16.89 6.73
N PRO A 367 -16.54 -17.19 5.95
CA PRO A 367 -16.03 -18.54 5.78
C PRO A 367 -15.71 -19.20 7.12
N THR A 368 -16.15 -20.42 7.29
CA THR A 368 -15.99 -21.22 8.51
C THR A 368 -15.76 -22.69 8.18
N LEU A 369 -15.36 -23.49 9.17
CA LEU A 369 -15.16 -24.92 9.05
C LEU A 369 -16.17 -25.66 9.92
N PRO A 370 -17.07 -26.47 9.32
CA PRO A 370 -17.97 -27.36 10.08
C PRO A 370 -17.17 -28.39 10.89
N LEU A 371 -17.81 -28.97 11.90
CA LEU A 371 -17.27 -30.16 12.58
C LEU A 371 -16.97 -31.24 11.55
N GLY A 372 -15.78 -31.83 11.61
CA GLY A 372 -15.33 -32.81 10.64
C GLY A 372 -13.82 -32.94 10.61
N THR A 373 -13.30 -33.50 9.56
CA THR A 373 -11.85 -33.58 9.30
C THR A 373 -11.46 -32.74 8.12
N ILE A 374 -10.36 -32.03 8.23
CA ILE A 374 -9.72 -31.35 7.11
C ILE A 374 -8.31 -31.86 6.88
N THR A 375 -7.90 -31.89 5.62
CA THR A 375 -6.51 -32.07 5.24
C THR A 375 -6.01 -30.86 4.50
N VAL A 376 -4.73 -30.50 4.71
CA VAL A 376 -4.04 -29.39 4.07
C VAL A 376 -2.77 -29.92 3.43
N GLU A 377 -2.60 -29.63 2.16
CA GLU A 377 -1.44 -30.03 1.36
C GLU A 377 -0.98 -28.84 0.50
N GLU A 378 0.31 -28.55 0.51
CA GLU A 378 0.86 -27.63 -0.48
C GLU A 378 0.97 -28.34 -1.83
N THR A 379 0.31 -27.79 -2.84
CA THR A 379 0.24 -28.40 -4.17
C THR A 379 1.03 -27.63 -5.23
N LYS A 380 1.49 -26.41 -4.88
CA LYS A 380 2.36 -25.60 -5.73
C LYS A 380 3.20 -24.67 -4.90
N ALA A 381 4.51 -24.75 -5.06
CA ALA A 381 5.45 -23.82 -4.44
C ALA A 381 5.45 -22.45 -5.14
N PRO A 382 5.82 -21.37 -4.44
CA PRO A 382 6.09 -20.08 -5.07
C PRO A 382 7.29 -20.15 -6.03
N THR A 383 7.40 -19.20 -6.93
CA THR A 383 8.56 -19.11 -7.83
C THR A 383 9.85 -18.95 -7.03
N GLY A 384 10.87 -19.74 -7.35
CA GLY A 384 12.16 -19.73 -6.66
C GLY A 384 12.22 -20.61 -5.42
N TYR A 385 11.18 -21.38 -5.13
CA TYR A 385 11.09 -22.28 -3.99
C TYR A 385 10.84 -23.72 -4.42
N THR A 386 11.22 -24.66 -3.54
CA THR A 386 10.98 -26.08 -3.77
C THR A 386 9.65 -26.50 -3.18
N LEU A 387 8.92 -27.38 -3.87
CA LEU A 387 7.76 -28.03 -3.28
C LEU A 387 8.24 -29.06 -2.26
N ASP A 388 8.28 -28.68 -1.00
CA ASP A 388 8.69 -29.54 0.09
C ASP A 388 7.50 -30.31 0.66
N ASN A 389 7.69 -31.60 0.95
CA ASN A 389 6.67 -32.43 1.57
C ASN A 389 6.45 -32.13 3.08
N LYS A 390 7.02 -31.05 3.61
CA LYS A 390 6.84 -30.57 4.97
C LYS A 390 6.04 -29.28 4.98
N VAL A 391 4.74 -29.44 4.89
CA VAL A 391 3.84 -28.30 4.71
C VAL A 391 3.69 -27.46 5.97
N ILE A 392 3.68 -28.04 7.15
CA ILE A 392 3.41 -27.34 8.42
C ILE A 392 4.50 -27.67 9.43
N ASP A 393 5.02 -26.64 10.08
CA ASP A 393 6.00 -26.83 11.15
C ASP A 393 5.40 -27.68 12.29
N ALA A 394 6.06 -28.77 12.64
CA ALA A 394 5.66 -29.66 13.70
C ALA A 394 5.71 -29.03 15.11
N THR A 395 6.26 -27.82 15.23
CA THR A 395 6.28 -27.04 16.48
C THR A 395 4.94 -26.37 16.80
N ASN A 396 4.00 -26.29 15.84
CA ASN A 396 2.65 -25.79 16.08
C ASN A 396 1.94 -26.63 17.14
N SER A 397 1.15 -26.00 18.00
CA SER A 397 0.43 -26.67 19.08
C SER A 397 -1.07 -26.37 19.01
N PRO A 398 -1.94 -27.39 18.90
CA PRO A 398 -1.59 -28.81 18.77
C PRO A 398 -0.88 -29.07 17.44
N ALA A 399 0.15 -29.88 17.47
CA ALA A 399 0.80 -30.31 16.24
C ALA A 399 -0.21 -31.07 15.36
N PRO A 400 -0.35 -30.74 14.09
CA PRO A 400 -1.20 -31.48 13.19
C PRO A 400 -0.64 -32.90 13.01
N ASN A 401 -1.49 -33.85 12.71
CA ASN A 401 -1.05 -35.15 12.28
C ASN A 401 -0.55 -35.03 10.83
N ILE A 402 0.75 -35.27 10.58
CA ILE A 402 1.38 -35.10 9.25
C ILE A 402 1.80 -36.45 8.70
N LYS A 403 1.38 -36.73 7.48
CA LYS A 403 1.79 -37.92 6.73
C LYS A 403 2.00 -37.53 5.26
N ASP A 404 3.17 -37.87 4.73
CA ASP A 404 3.53 -37.63 3.31
C ASP A 404 3.29 -36.18 2.83
N GLY A 405 3.58 -35.20 3.70
CA GLY A 405 3.39 -33.77 3.40
C GLY A 405 1.97 -33.23 3.59
N VAL A 406 1.02 -34.09 3.90
CA VAL A 406 -0.37 -33.72 4.18
C VAL A 406 -0.57 -33.58 5.69
N ALA A 407 -1.13 -32.42 6.11
CA ALA A 407 -1.54 -32.21 7.50
C ALA A 407 -3.02 -32.52 7.67
N LEU A 408 -3.38 -33.21 8.74
CA LEU A 408 -4.77 -33.57 9.07
C LEU A 408 -5.17 -32.93 10.40
N PHE A 409 -6.34 -32.30 10.41
CA PHE A 409 -6.95 -31.67 11.58
C PHE A 409 -8.39 -32.18 11.78
N ASN A 410 -8.77 -32.41 13.01
CA ASN A 410 -10.15 -32.71 13.39
C ASN A 410 -10.79 -31.47 14.02
N ILE A 411 -11.86 -31.00 13.42
CA ILE A 411 -12.69 -29.90 13.92
C ILE A 411 -13.79 -30.55 14.79
N VAL A 412 -13.63 -30.46 16.10
CA VAL A 412 -14.52 -31.09 17.08
C VAL A 412 -15.40 -30.11 17.84
N ASP A 413 -14.98 -28.85 17.85
CA ASP A 413 -15.66 -27.72 18.48
C ASP A 413 -15.26 -26.39 17.82
N GLU A 414 -15.83 -25.30 18.30
CA GLU A 414 -15.58 -23.93 17.86
C GLU A 414 -14.16 -23.39 18.13
N ASN A 415 -13.32 -24.15 18.84
CA ASN A 415 -11.97 -23.75 19.21
C ASN A 415 -10.92 -24.75 18.71
N SER A 416 -11.25 -25.63 17.80
CA SER A 416 -10.34 -26.68 17.34
C SER A 416 -9.06 -26.15 16.72
N LEU A 417 -9.12 -25.04 15.97
CA LEU A 417 -7.96 -24.35 15.39
C LEU A 417 -7.38 -23.26 16.31
N ALA A 418 -8.16 -22.68 17.20
CA ALA A 418 -7.72 -21.64 18.11
C ALA A 418 -6.75 -22.09 19.20
N ARG A 419 -6.57 -23.39 19.37
CA ARG A 419 -5.65 -23.98 20.37
C ARG A 419 -4.18 -23.88 19.96
N VAL A 420 -3.90 -23.40 18.75
CA VAL A 420 -2.55 -23.15 18.25
C VAL A 420 -2.01 -21.88 18.90
N VAL A 421 -0.75 -21.93 19.34
CA VAL A 421 -0.08 -20.73 19.90
C VAL A 421 -0.06 -19.62 18.85
N GLY A 422 -0.73 -18.49 19.15
CA GLY A 422 -0.87 -17.38 18.21
C GLY A 422 -2.17 -17.39 17.40
N GLY A 423 -3.11 -18.31 17.70
CA GLY A 423 -4.40 -18.42 17.03
C GLY A 423 -4.44 -19.59 16.04
N ASN A 424 -5.18 -19.44 14.95
CA ASN A 424 -5.33 -20.43 13.88
C ASN A 424 -4.23 -20.35 12.80
N GLU A 425 -3.10 -19.72 13.11
CA GLU A 425 -2.01 -19.50 12.17
C GLU A 425 -0.98 -20.64 12.25
N TYR A 426 -0.76 -21.30 11.13
CA TYR A 426 0.23 -22.34 10.97
C TYR A 426 1.37 -21.86 10.10
N THR A 427 2.60 -21.91 10.62
CA THR A 427 3.79 -21.53 9.85
C THR A 427 4.23 -22.65 8.93
N VAL A 428 4.43 -22.32 7.67
CA VAL A 428 4.96 -23.20 6.62
C VAL A 428 6.30 -22.67 6.17
N VAL A 429 7.36 -23.40 6.43
CA VAL A 429 8.73 -23.04 6.03
C VAL A 429 9.02 -23.60 4.64
N GLU A 430 9.46 -22.74 3.75
CA GLU A 430 9.69 -23.06 2.35
C GLU A 430 11.17 -23.23 2.04
N GLY A 431 11.52 -24.33 1.39
CA GLY A 431 12.84 -24.58 0.85
C GLY A 431 13.15 -23.69 -0.37
N VAL A 432 14.34 -23.15 -0.43
CA VAL A 432 14.74 -22.26 -1.53
C VAL A 432 15.37 -23.09 -2.66
N VAL A 433 14.94 -22.90 -3.91
CA VAL A 433 15.62 -23.41 -5.09
C VAL A 433 17.01 -22.78 -5.16
N ARG A 434 18.04 -23.62 -5.30
CA ARG A 434 19.44 -23.16 -5.31
C ARG A 434 20.21 -23.83 -6.44
N GLY A 435 21.16 -23.07 -6.98
CA GLY A 435 22.08 -23.56 -8.00
C GLY A 435 23.50 -23.11 -7.76
N GLY A 436 24.42 -23.57 -8.59
CA GLY A 436 25.81 -23.23 -8.60
C GLY A 436 26.24 -22.42 -9.81
N LEU A 437 27.45 -21.93 -9.74
CA LEU A 437 28.11 -21.18 -10.80
C LEU A 437 29.47 -21.82 -11.12
N GLU A 438 29.79 -21.89 -12.39
CA GLU A 438 31.08 -22.32 -12.92
C GLU A 438 31.60 -21.23 -13.87
N ILE A 439 32.84 -20.84 -13.71
CA ILE A 439 33.49 -19.77 -14.49
C ILE A 439 34.67 -20.35 -15.21
N GLN A 440 34.80 -20.06 -16.51
CA GLN A 440 35.97 -20.30 -17.30
C GLN A 440 36.46 -18.98 -17.93
N LYS A 441 37.63 -18.53 -17.57
CA LYS A 441 38.24 -17.32 -18.11
C LYS A 441 38.95 -17.64 -19.44
N LYS A 442 38.69 -16.85 -20.48
CA LYS A 442 39.17 -17.09 -21.85
C LYS A 442 39.73 -15.82 -22.48
N ASP A 443 40.69 -16.02 -23.36
CA ASP A 443 41.17 -15.01 -24.31
C ASP A 443 40.10 -14.78 -25.37
N ALA A 444 39.76 -13.53 -25.61
CA ALA A 444 38.64 -13.13 -26.48
C ALA A 444 38.89 -13.43 -27.95
N ASP A 445 40.16 -13.48 -28.38
CA ASP A 445 40.53 -13.65 -29.79
C ASP A 445 40.81 -15.12 -30.13
N THR A 446 41.42 -15.85 -29.22
CA THR A 446 41.88 -17.21 -29.42
C THR A 446 40.98 -18.27 -28.81
N GLY A 447 40.14 -17.88 -27.82
CA GLY A 447 39.35 -18.79 -27.01
C GLY A 447 40.15 -19.65 -26.04
N ALA A 448 41.46 -19.42 -25.91
CA ALA A 448 42.31 -20.15 -24.98
C ALA A 448 41.98 -19.77 -23.53
N ASN A 449 42.13 -20.74 -22.63
CA ASN A 449 42.02 -20.46 -21.21
C ASN A 449 43.13 -19.53 -20.73
N ILE A 450 42.80 -18.53 -19.95
CA ILE A 450 43.76 -17.56 -19.41
C ILE A 450 43.71 -17.54 -17.88
N GLY A 451 44.77 -17.06 -17.25
CA GLY A 451 45.06 -17.24 -15.85
C GLY A 451 44.13 -16.61 -14.84
N THR A 452 44.65 -16.31 -13.68
CA THR A 452 43.89 -15.88 -12.50
C THR A 452 43.24 -14.52 -12.70
N ALA A 453 41.91 -14.51 -12.53
CA ALA A 453 41.05 -13.31 -12.49
C ALA A 453 40.23 -13.30 -11.22
N THR A 454 39.75 -12.14 -10.78
CA THR A 454 38.85 -12.02 -9.64
C THR A 454 37.52 -11.46 -10.07
N PHE A 455 36.46 -11.99 -9.46
CA PHE A 455 35.10 -11.63 -9.79
C PHE A 455 34.27 -11.34 -8.53
N GLU A 456 33.24 -10.54 -8.70
CA GLU A 456 32.16 -10.32 -7.75
C GLU A 456 30.81 -10.66 -8.41
N ILE A 457 29.82 -11.02 -7.57
CA ILE A 457 28.45 -11.28 -8.01
C ILE A 457 27.56 -10.14 -7.56
N VAL A 458 26.83 -9.56 -8.48
CA VAL A 458 25.80 -8.55 -8.19
C VAL A 458 24.45 -9.21 -8.16
N ASN A 459 23.71 -9.03 -7.07
CA ASN A 459 22.34 -9.45 -6.95
C ASN A 459 21.43 -8.52 -7.77
N LYS A 460 20.81 -9.02 -8.83
CA LYS A 460 19.90 -8.23 -9.69
C LYS A 460 18.43 -8.39 -9.31
N ASN A 461 18.16 -9.18 -8.29
CA ASN A 461 16.82 -9.41 -7.81
C ASN A 461 16.32 -8.21 -7.00
N ASN A 462 15.01 -8.10 -6.84
CA ASN A 462 14.36 -7.13 -5.94
C ASN A 462 14.23 -7.66 -4.49
N TYR A 463 14.96 -8.71 -4.17
CA TYR A 463 15.03 -9.34 -2.86
C TYR A 463 16.47 -9.66 -2.45
N ASP A 464 16.65 -9.93 -1.16
CA ASP A 464 17.95 -10.26 -0.57
C ASP A 464 18.30 -11.71 -0.86
N VAL A 465 19.57 -11.97 -1.09
CA VAL A 465 20.09 -13.31 -1.40
C VAL A 465 21.09 -13.79 -0.35
N VAL A 466 21.15 -15.10 -0.18
CA VAL A 466 22.04 -15.79 0.75
C VAL A 466 22.88 -16.80 -0.02
N ALA A 467 24.19 -16.60 -0.05
CA ALA A 467 25.13 -17.58 -0.58
C ALA A 467 25.51 -18.61 0.50
N ARG A 468 25.60 -19.87 0.10
CA ARG A 468 25.92 -20.97 1.02
C ARG A 468 27.04 -21.85 0.47
N ASP A 469 27.86 -22.36 1.38
CA ASP A 469 28.89 -23.32 1.03
C ASP A 469 28.32 -24.74 0.86
N LYS A 470 29.19 -25.71 0.60
CA LYS A 470 28.82 -27.13 0.44
C LYS A 470 28.22 -27.78 1.70
N ASN A 471 28.43 -27.19 2.87
CA ASN A 471 27.88 -27.67 4.15
C ASN A 471 26.51 -27.05 4.44
N GLY A 472 26.09 -26.05 3.63
CA GLY A 472 24.90 -25.24 3.84
C GLY A 472 25.10 -24.02 4.73
N ASP A 473 26.37 -23.75 5.15
CA ASP A 473 26.70 -22.59 5.96
C ASP A 473 26.64 -21.30 5.12
N VAL A 474 26.17 -20.22 5.73
CA VAL A 474 26.11 -18.91 5.08
C VAL A 474 27.51 -18.34 4.91
N VAL A 475 27.91 -18.07 3.68
CA VAL A 475 29.21 -17.47 3.35
C VAL A 475 29.11 -15.99 3.01
N ALA A 476 27.96 -15.55 2.49
CA ALA A 476 27.70 -14.14 2.21
C ALA A 476 26.21 -13.88 2.07
N THR A 477 25.82 -12.61 2.23
CA THR A 477 24.47 -12.10 1.93
C THR A 477 24.57 -10.81 1.14
N ALA A 478 23.63 -10.56 0.23
CA ALA A 478 23.51 -9.30 -0.48
C ALA A 478 22.08 -8.83 -0.51
N ALA A 479 21.84 -7.57 -0.17
CA ALA A 479 20.55 -6.94 -0.35
C ALA A 479 20.19 -6.80 -1.84
N ALA A 480 18.93 -6.53 -2.12
CA ALA A 480 18.44 -6.26 -3.46
C ALA A 480 19.31 -5.23 -4.19
N GLY A 481 19.79 -5.56 -5.39
CA GLY A 481 20.64 -4.70 -6.21
C GLY A 481 22.06 -4.48 -5.71
N GLN A 482 22.53 -5.17 -4.66
CA GLN A 482 23.86 -4.99 -4.08
C GLN A 482 24.81 -6.13 -4.50
N THR A 483 26.11 -5.83 -4.41
CA THR A 483 27.17 -6.80 -4.63
C THR A 483 27.25 -7.76 -3.44
N LEU A 484 27.39 -9.03 -3.74
CA LEU A 484 27.65 -10.06 -2.74
C LEU A 484 29.08 -9.90 -2.18
N PRO A 485 29.29 -9.76 -0.87
CA PRO A 485 30.62 -9.64 -0.29
C PRO A 485 31.35 -10.98 -0.28
N TYR A 486 31.57 -11.53 -1.47
CA TYR A 486 32.23 -12.81 -1.72
C TYR A 486 33.06 -12.72 -2.99
N THR A 487 34.37 -12.64 -2.82
CA THR A 487 35.31 -12.55 -3.94
C THR A 487 35.60 -13.94 -4.50
N ILE A 488 35.36 -14.12 -5.79
CA ILE A 488 35.70 -15.32 -6.54
C ILE A 488 37.04 -15.12 -7.18
N THR A 489 37.98 -16.09 -7.01
CA THR A 489 39.27 -16.09 -7.68
C THR A 489 39.42 -17.37 -8.48
N THR A 490 39.65 -17.25 -9.78
CA THR A 490 39.93 -18.39 -10.65
C THR A 490 41.32 -18.95 -10.41
N ASP A 491 41.54 -20.21 -10.72
CA ASP A 491 42.86 -20.85 -10.67
C ASP A 491 43.80 -20.38 -11.81
N ALA A 492 44.97 -20.95 -11.88
CA ALA A 492 45.96 -20.63 -12.93
C ALA A 492 45.48 -21.00 -14.36
N ASN A 493 44.46 -21.82 -14.49
CA ASN A 493 43.82 -22.16 -15.77
C ASN A 493 42.54 -21.32 -16.03
N GLY A 494 42.30 -20.32 -15.20
CA GLY A 494 41.10 -19.46 -15.32
C GLY A 494 39.80 -20.13 -14.89
N TYR A 495 39.84 -21.21 -14.09
CA TYR A 495 38.69 -21.99 -13.71
C TYR A 495 38.27 -21.78 -12.25
N TRP A 496 36.97 -21.65 -12.02
CA TRP A 496 36.40 -21.68 -10.69
C TRP A 496 34.99 -22.32 -10.74
N LYS A 497 34.60 -23.01 -9.63
CA LYS A 497 33.30 -23.66 -9.52
C LYS A 497 32.82 -23.67 -8.09
N SER A 498 31.53 -23.33 -7.88
CA SER A 498 30.84 -23.45 -6.60
C SER A 498 30.29 -24.88 -6.38
N ASN A 499 29.67 -25.09 -5.23
CA ASN A 499 28.72 -26.20 -5.03
C ASN A 499 27.40 -25.94 -5.80
N ASP A 500 26.58 -26.98 -5.90
CA ASP A 500 25.28 -26.96 -6.62
C ASP A 500 24.12 -26.29 -5.86
N ALA A 501 24.38 -25.77 -4.66
CA ALA A 501 23.42 -25.04 -3.82
C ALA A 501 23.96 -23.67 -3.35
N PHE A 502 24.84 -23.07 -4.11
CA PHE A 502 25.55 -21.85 -3.74
C PHE A 502 24.64 -20.62 -3.66
N LEU A 503 23.89 -20.32 -4.73
CA LEU A 503 23.00 -19.15 -4.83
C LEU A 503 21.53 -19.56 -4.90
N PRO A 504 20.60 -18.77 -4.34
CA PRO A 504 19.17 -18.96 -4.56
C PRO A 504 18.78 -18.72 -6.03
N ALA A 505 17.62 -19.23 -6.43
CA ALA A 505 17.03 -18.91 -7.74
C ALA A 505 16.92 -17.40 -7.90
N GLY A 506 17.19 -16.91 -9.12
CA GLY A 506 17.08 -15.48 -9.45
C GLY A 506 18.12 -15.03 -10.46
N ASP A 507 18.12 -13.73 -10.71
CA ASP A 507 18.97 -13.04 -11.68
C ASP A 507 20.20 -12.43 -11.02
N TYR A 508 21.35 -12.59 -11.66
CA TYR A 508 22.64 -12.12 -11.20
C TYR A 508 23.47 -11.55 -12.33
N GLU A 509 24.46 -10.76 -11.98
CA GLU A 509 25.54 -10.38 -12.88
C GLU A 509 26.88 -10.77 -12.27
N LEU A 510 27.74 -11.37 -13.08
CA LEU A 510 29.13 -11.61 -12.77
C LEU A 510 29.96 -10.43 -13.28
N VAL A 511 30.72 -9.81 -12.40
CA VAL A 511 31.56 -8.64 -12.71
C VAL A 511 33.00 -8.98 -12.44
N GLU A 512 33.86 -8.71 -13.38
CA GLU A 512 35.29 -8.85 -13.18
C GLU A 512 35.83 -7.65 -12.38
N VAL A 513 36.63 -7.92 -11.37
CA VAL A 513 37.26 -6.92 -10.53
C VAL A 513 38.78 -6.80 -10.82
N SER A 514 39.37 -7.90 -11.25
CA SER A 514 40.77 -7.94 -11.64
C SER A 514 40.97 -8.92 -12.78
N ALA A 515 41.53 -8.45 -13.88
CA ALA A 515 41.85 -9.26 -15.04
C ALA A 515 43.16 -10.01 -14.87
N PRO A 516 43.40 -11.07 -15.65
CA PRO A 516 44.76 -11.68 -15.77
C PRO A 516 45.81 -10.69 -16.29
N ALA A 517 47.04 -10.88 -15.92
CA ALA A 517 48.17 -10.05 -16.42
C ALA A 517 48.18 -10.03 -17.95
N GLY A 518 48.33 -8.85 -18.54
CA GLY A 518 48.35 -8.64 -20.00
C GLY A 518 46.98 -8.56 -20.68
N TYR A 519 45.91 -8.53 -19.91
CA TYR A 519 44.56 -8.39 -20.41
C TYR A 519 43.86 -7.16 -19.85
N TYR A 520 42.92 -6.60 -20.64
CA TYR A 520 42.08 -5.55 -20.18
C TYR A 520 41.05 -6.07 -19.16
N LEU A 521 40.83 -5.29 -18.13
CA LEU A 521 39.72 -5.53 -17.23
C LEU A 521 38.42 -5.38 -18.01
N ASN A 522 37.68 -6.47 -18.13
CA ASN A 522 36.37 -6.46 -18.79
C ASN A 522 35.28 -6.07 -17.78
N THR A 523 34.98 -4.78 -17.72
CA THR A 523 33.95 -4.24 -16.79
C THR A 523 32.51 -4.49 -17.23
N ASN A 524 32.29 -5.17 -18.37
CA ASN A 524 30.93 -5.49 -18.85
C ASN A 524 30.37 -6.65 -18.02
N PRO A 525 29.30 -6.42 -17.22
CA PRO A 525 28.72 -7.49 -16.44
C PRO A 525 28.17 -8.60 -17.32
N LYS A 526 28.39 -9.85 -16.92
CA LYS A 526 27.77 -11.02 -17.57
C LYS A 526 26.55 -11.45 -16.79
N PRO A 527 25.31 -11.28 -17.33
CA PRO A 527 24.13 -11.73 -16.67
C PRO A 527 24.04 -13.26 -16.67
N PHE A 528 23.56 -13.82 -15.56
CA PHE A 528 23.21 -15.23 -15.44
C PHE A 528 22.01 -15.41 -14.52
N GLU A 529 21.33 -16.53 -14.66
CA GLU A 529 20.13 -16.85 -13.92
C GLU A 529 20.24 -18.25 -13.30
N ILE A 530 19.90 -18.37 -12.05
CA ILE A 530 19.68 -19.65 -11.36
C ILE A 530 18.18 -19.97 -11.47
N LYS A 531 17.82 -21.00 -12.21
CA LYS A 531 16.42 -21.41 -12.43
C LYS A 531 16.06 -22.68 -11.70
N ASP A 532 16.89 -23.69 -11.81
CA ASP A 532 16.57 -25.03 -11.42
C ASP A 532 17.41 -25.46 -10.23
N ASN A 533 16.80 -26.24 -9.35
CA ASN A 533 17.45 -26.75 -8.16
C ASN A 533 18.67 -27.62 -8.50
N LYS A 534 19.79 -27.38 -7.86
CA LYS A 534 21.07 -28.10 -8.01
C LYS A 534 21.68 -28.06 -9.41
N THR A 535 21.29 -27.08 -10.23
CA THR A 535 21.90 -26.86 -11.54
C THR A 535 23.10 -25.93 -11.42
N ILE A 536 24.18 -26.20 -12.16
CA ILE A 536 25.36 -25.35 -12.22
C ILE A 536 25.32 -24.58 -13.53
N VAL A 537 25.36 -23.26 -13.45
CA VAL A 537 25.41 -22.36 -14.61
C VAL A 537 26.88 -22.13 -14.97
N GLY A 538 27.26 -22.48 -16.20
CA GLY A 538 28.60 -22.25 -16.74
C GLY A 538 28.71 -20.90 -17.45
N ILE A 539 29.71 -20.12 -17.14
CA ILE A 539 30.01 -18.83 -17.77
C ILE A 539 31.41 -18.83 -18.35
N ASP A 540 31.52 -18.67 -19.65
CA ASP A 540 32.76 -18.27 -20.30
C ASP A 540 32.91 -16.75 -20.21
N TYR A 541 33.96 -16.29 -19.56
CA TYR A 541 34.25 -14.87 -19.41
C TYR A 541 35.51 -14.52 -20.17
N GLU A 542 35.37 -13.65 -21.16
CA GLU A 542 36.43 -13.37 -22.13
C GLU A 542 37.06 -12.00 -21.90
N ASP A 543 38.41 -11.93 -21.94
CA ASP A 543 39.16 -10.68 -21.96
C ASP A 543 39.91 -10.52 -23.27
N ALA A 544 39.99 -9.30 -23.74
CA ALA A 544 40.87 -8.92 -24.82
C ALA A 544 42.24 -8.60 -24.29
N LYS A 545 43.28 -8.91 -25.05
CA LYS A 545 44.64 -8.42 -24.77
C LYS A 545 44.63 -6.90 -24.74
N ILE A 546 45.52 -6.33 -23.94
CA ILE A 546 45.73 -4.88 -23.90
C ILE A 546 46.14 -4.41 -25.29
N VAL A 547 45.38 -3.47 -25.86
CA VAL A 547 45.73 -2.76 -27.09
C VAL A 547 45.51 -1.26 -26.83
N ILE A 548 46.59 -0.53 -26.81
CA ILE A 548 46.57 0.92 -26.61
C ILE A 548 47.39 1.59 -27.69
N ASP A 549 46.73 2.39 -28.47
CA ASP A 549 47.34 3.22 -29.47
C ASP A 549 47.43 4.68 -29.02
N VAL A 550 48.51 5.35 -29.39
CA VAL A 550 48.64 6.79 -29.25
C VAL A 550 48.59 7.41 -30.64
N ALA A 551 47.57 8.20 -30.87
CA ALA A 551 47.41 8.99 -32.10
C ALA A 551 47.88 10.44 -31.84
N LYS A 552 48.92 10.87 -32.59
CA LYS A 552 49.41 12.24 -32.54
C LYS A 552 48.78 13.00 -33.69
N VAL A 553 47.94 13.99 -33.38
CA VAL A 553 47.21 14.79 -34.36
C VAL A 553 47.33 16.28 -34.06
N ASP A 554 47.01 17.09 -35.05
CA ASP A 554 46.76 18.51 -34.86
C ASP A 554 45.30 18.80 -34.50
N ASP A 555 44.96 20.05 -34.22
CA ASP A 555 43.63 20.54 -33.93
C ASP A 555 42.66 20.44 -35.11
N HIS A 556 43.13 20.09 -36.30
CA HIS A 556 42.33 19.78 -37.51
C HIS A 556 42.14 18.26 -37.72
N GLY A 557 42.72 17.44 -36.84
CA GLY A 557 42.64 15.99 -36.91
C GLY A 557 43.64 15.35 -37.89
N ASN A 558 44.64 16.09 -38.40
CA ASN A 558 45.69 15.50 -39.25
C ASN A 558 46.83 14.94 -38.40
N ASN A 559 47.41 13.83 -38.84
CA ASN A 559 48.52 13.22 -38.11
C ASN A 559 49.74 14.17 -38.09
N VAL A 560 50.39 14.26 -36.91
CA VAL A 560 51.59 15.03 -36.70
C VAL A 560 52.78 14.09 -36.53
N SER A 561 53.73 14.19 -37.43
CA SER A 561 54.97 13.38 -37.48
C SER A 561 56.15 14.15 -36.88
N GLY A 562 57.09 13.45 -36.26
CA GLY A 562 58.31 14.04 -35.74
C GLY A 562 58.25 14.55 -34.30
N ALA A 563 57.15 14.42 -33.62
CA ALA A 563 57.04 14.67 -32.17
C ALA A 563 57.75 13.56 -31.37
N ILE A 564 58.44 13.91 -30.31
CA ILE A 564 59.05 12.94 -29.39
C ILE A 564 58.14 12.78 -28.17
N LEU A 565 57.49 11.62 -28.06
CA LEU A 565 56.59 11.29 -26.97
C LEU A 565 57.23 10.35 -25.96
N GLN A 566 56.84 10.50 -24.69
CA GLN A 566 57.25 9.64 -23.57
C GLN A 566 56.02 9.13 -22.85
N VAL A 567 55.96 7.82 -22.59
CA VAL A 567 54.97 7.18 -21.71
C VAL A 567 55.65 7.00 -20.35
N ILE A 568 55.12 7.59 -19.31
CA ILE A 568 55.70 7.67 -17.96
C ILE A 568 54.71 6.98 -17.00
N GLU A 569 55.18 5.98 -16.25
CA GLU A 569 54.37 5.39 -15.17
C GLU A 569 54.18 6.43 -14.06
N LYS A 570 52.94 6.78 -13.75
CA LYS A 570 52.63 7.90 -12.87
C LYS A 570 53.14 7.71 -11.44
N ASP A 571 53.03 6.52 -10.91
CA ASP A 571 53.37 6.22 -9.51
C ASP A 571 54.88 6.19 -9.28
N THR A 572 55.67 5.78 -10.27
CA THR A 572 57.12 5.67 -10.17
C THR A 572 57.87 6.83 -10.83
N GLY A 573 57.27 7.54 -11.74
CA GLY A 573 57.89 8.58 -12.57
C GLY A 573 58.84 8.04 -13.64
N ASN A 574 58.92 6.72 -13.86
CA ASN A 574 59.80 6.10 -14.82
C ASN A 574 59.22 6.23 -16.24
N VAL A 575 60.08 6.59 -17.20
CA VAL A 575 59.75 6.50 -18.62
C VAL A 575 59.76 5.03 -19.04
N VAL A 576 58.62 4.48 -19.35
CA VAL A 576 58.51 3.08 -19.78
C VAL A 576 58.65 2.91 -21.29
N PHE A 577 58.31 3.95 -22.07
CA PHE A 577 58.49 3.97 -23.52
C PHE A 577 58.73 5.41 -24.02
N ALA A 578 59.56 5.56 -25.02
CA ALA A 578 59.78 6.83 -25.72
C ALA A 578 59.96 6.57 -27.20
N TYR A 579 59.31 7.41 -28.06
CA TYR A 579 59.33 7.22 -29.50
C TYR A 579 59.11 8.54 -30.24
N THR A 580 59.43 8.52 -31.56
CA THR A 580 59.13 9.63 -32.45
C THR A 580 57.89 9.29 -33.26
N THR A 581 56.92 10.22 -33.33
CA THR A 581 55.64 10.01 -34.03
C THR A 581 55.83 9.98 -35.55
N GLY A 582 54.99 9.16 -36.20
CA GLY A 582 54.89 9.05 -37.66
C GLY A 582 53.48 9.39 -38.14
N ASN A 583 53.11 8.87 -39.33
CA ASN A 583 51.83 9.12 -39.96
C ASN A 583 50.71 8.16 -39.49
N LYS A 584 50.95 7.40 -38.44
CA LYS A 584 49.98 6.41 -37.91
C LYS A 584 50.05 6.43 -36.37
N PRO A 585 48.98 6.04 -35.70
CA PRO A 585 49.03 5.75 -34.26
C PRO A 585 50.11 4.73 -33.94
N VAL A 586 50.68 4.81 -32.75
CA VAL A 586 51.72 3.92 -32.24
C VAL A 586 51.10 3.04 -31.15
N ASP A 587 51.19 1.72 -31.33
CA ASP A 587 50.79 0.73 -30.36
C ASP A 587 51.83 0.75 -29.19
N ILE A 588 51.31 1.01 -27.97
CA ILE A 588 52.09 1.05 -26.74
C ILE A 588 51.76 -0.10 -25.78
N SER A 589 50.95 -1.05 -26.24
CA SER A 589 50.36 -2.12 -25.40
C SER A 589 51.41 -2.94 -24.67
N GLU A 590 52.58 -3.18 -25.27
CA GLU A 590 53.65 -3.98 -24.68
C GLU A 590 54.39 -3.26 -23.54
N TYR A 591 54.19 -1.95 -23.40
CA TYR A 591 54.91 -1.09 -22.45
C TYR A 591 54.09 -0.66 -21.25
N VAL A 592 52.79 -1.03 -21.22
CA VAL A 592 51.83 -0.63 -20.20
C VAL A 592 51.12 -1.82 -19.56
N GLU A 593 50.67 -1.65 -18.32
CA GLU A 593 49.95 -2.69 -17.57
C GLU A 593 48.49 -2.27 -17.27
N GLY A 594 47.56 -3.19 -17.33
CA GLY A 594 46.17 -2.96 -17.03
C GLY A 594 45.95 -2.45 -15.60
N GLY A 595 45.09 -1.45 -15.41
CA GLY A 595 44.76 -0.85 -14.12
C GLY A 595 45.78 0.15 -13.60
N LYS A 596 46.95 0.34 -14.27
CA LYS A 596 47.93 1.35 -13.91
C LYS A 596 47.67 2.69 -14.60
N LYS A 597 48.16 3.76 -13.99
CA LYS A 597 48.05 5.13 -14.49
C LYS A 597 49.39 5.58 -15.09
N TYR A 598 49.30 6.22 -16.23
CA TYR A 598 50.43 6.72 -16.98
C TYR A 598 50.25 8.20 -17.35
N ILE A 599 51.33 8.84 -17.69
CA ILE A 599 51.38 10.19 -18.23
C ILE A 599 51.99 10.10 -19.62
N LEU A 600 51.26 10.54 -20.63
CA LEU A 600 51.80 10.78 -21.94
C LEU A 600 52.32 12.21 -21.99
N ARG A 601 53.62 12.37 -22.23
CA ARG A 601 54.33 13.65 -22.28
C ARG A 601 54.96 13.84 -23.63
N GLU A 602 54.86 15.02 -24.17
CA GLU A 602 55.65 15.41 -25.33
C GLU A 602 56.93 16.08 -24.83
N SER A 603 58.07 15.45 -25.09
CA SER A 603 59.36 16.02 -24.77
C SER A 603 59.79 17.08 -25.80
N GLU A 604 59.45 16.84 -27.06
CA GLU A 604 59.75 17.76 -28.15
C GLU A 604 58.63 17.74 -29.20
N ALA A 605 58.10 18.92 -29.52
CA ALA A 605 57.15 19.09 -30.59
C ALA A 605 57.83 19.39 -31.93
N PRO A 606 57.26 18.99 -33.06
CA PRO A 606 57.78 19.34 -34.39
C PRO A 606 57.75 20.83 -34.62
N PHE A 607 58.57 21.31 -35.51
CA PHE A 607 58.58 22.72 -35.93
C PHE A 607 57.16 23.14 -36.38
N GLY A 608 56.72 24.30 -35.88
CA GLY A 608 55.39 24.84 -36.23
C GLY A 608 54.25 24.42 -35.34
N PHE A 609 54.48 23.56 -34.34
CA PHE A 609 53.46 23.08 -33.42
C PHE A 609 53.76 23.48 -31.97
N GLU A 610 52.74 23.66 -31.16
CA GLU A 610 52.82 23.81 -29.72
C GLU A 610 52.69 22.47 -29.03
N LYS A 611 53.51 22.23 -28.00
CA LYS A 611 53.41 21.02 -27.20
C LYS A 611 52.03 20.95 -26.52
N PHE A 612 51.41 19.77 -26.52
CA PHE A 612 50.27 19.50 -25.69
C PHE A 612 50.66 19.40 -24.20
N GLU A 613 49.70 19.64 -23.33
CA GLU A 613 49.81 19.43 -21.89
C GLU A 613 49.87 17.93 -21.59
N ASP A 614 50.59 17.52 -20.52
CA ASP A 614 50.71 16.14 -20.09
C ASP A 614 49.30 15.48 -20.01
N ILE A 615 49.10 14.35 -20.68
CA ILE A 615 47.85 13.59 -20.68
C ILE A 615 47.97 12.44 -19.71
N GLU A 616 47.18 12.50 -18.62
CA GLU A 616 47.05 11.36 -17.73
C GLU A 616 46.06 10.36 -18.29
N PHE A 617 46.41 9.09 -18.31
CA PHE A 617 45.50 8.02 -18.72
C PHE A 617 45.65 6.80 -17.82
N GLU A 618 44.59 6.05 -17.70
CA GLU A 618 44.57 4.76 -17.02
C GLU A 618 44.38 3.69 -18.07
N VAL A 619 45.11 2.59 -17.94
CA VAL A 619 44.98 1.45 -18.83
C VAL A 619 43.68 0.72 -18.49
N THR A 620 42.58 1.22 -19.03
CA THR A 620 41.23 0.63 -18.91
C THR A 620 40.78 0.27 -20.30
N GLY A 621 40.36 -0.95 -20.49
CA GLY A 621 39.81 -1.35 -21.79
C GLY A 621 38.66 -2.30 -21.64
N THR A 622 37.67 -2.12 -22.46
CA THR A 622 36.69 -3.15 -22.78
C THR A 622 36.93 -3.61 -24.20
N ARG A 623 36.65 -4.87 -24.49
CA ARG A 623 36.83 -5.48 -25.82
C ARG A 623 36.25 -4.66 -26.99
N GLN A 624 35.42 -3.70 -26.76
CA GLN A 624 34.72 -2.93 -27.83
C GLN A 624 35.49 -1.69 -28.28
N HIS A 625 36.57 -1.28 -27.59
CA HIS A 625 37.30 -0.07 -27.94
C HIS A 625 38.79 -0.27 -27.65
N GLU A 626 39.54 -0.35 -28.74
CA GLU A 626 40.95 0.03 -28.70
C GLU A 626 41.04 1.37 -27.98
N GLN A 627 41.87 1.47 -26.93
CA GLN A 627 42.07 2.74 -26.25
C GLN A 627 43.01 3.57 -27.12
N VAL A 628 42.48 4.56 -27.80
CA VAL A 628 43.27 5.50 -28.57
C VAL A 628 43.43 6.77 -27.77
N ILE A 629 44.69 7.07 -27.38
CA ILE A 629 45.01 8.31 -26.70
C ILE A 629 45.32 9.37 -27.77
N MET A 630 44.46 10.38 -27.80
CA MET A 630 44.60 11.49 -28.74
C MET A 630 45.49 12.56 -28.15
N ALA A 631 46.71 12.67 -28.67
CA ALA A 631 47.66 13.74 -28.33
C ALA A 631 47.52 14.85 -29.38
N VAL A 632 46.96 15.95 -29.01
CA VAL A 632 46.59 17.02 -29.95
C VAL A 632 47.51 18.20 -29.77
N ASP A 633 48.26 18.54 -30.82
CA ASP A 633 49.06 19.74 -30.88
C ASP A 633 48.28 20.88 -31.57
N HIS A 634 48.49 22.09 -31.09
CA HIS A 634 47.99 23.26 -31.76
C HIS A 634 49.01 23.77 -32.76
N ARG A 635 48.54 24.15 -33.93
CA ARG A 635 49.37 24.78 -34.92
C ARG A 635 49.77 26.18 -34.45
N LYS A 636 51.06 26.51 -34.53
CA LYS A 636 51.53 27.84 -34.25
C LYS A 636 51.15 28.83 -35.36
N VAL A 637 50.90 30.02 -34.97
CA VAL A 637 50.56 31.12 -35.93
C VAL A 637 51.83 31.82 -36.34
N PHE A 638 52.03 31.99 -37.62
CA PHE A 638 53.06 32.85 -38.22
C PHE A 638 52.43 34.03 -38.96
N TYR A 639 53.21 35.04 -39.16
CA TYR A 639 52.74 36.24 -39.85
C TYR A 639 53.42 36.35 -41.22
N VAL A 640 52.62 36.70 -42.26
CA VAL A 640 53.10 37.02 -43.60
C VAL A 640 52.82 38.50 -43.88
N ALA A 641 53.86 39.27 -44.11
CA ALA A 641 53.74 40.67 -44.49
C ALA A 641 54.17 40.84 -45.96
N ALA A 642 53.19 41.08 -46.80
CA ALA A 642 53.41 41.36 -48.21
C ALA A 642 53.54 42.91 -48.43
N THR A 643 54.66 43.30 -49.02
CA THR A 643 54.92 44.71 -49.30
C THR A 643 54.88 44.98 -50.81
N LYS A 644 54.05 45.83 -51.25
CA LYS A 644 53.87 46.23 -52.63
C LYS A 644 54.76 47.45 -52.95
N VAL A 645 55.60 47.32 -53.99
CA VAL A 645 56.55 48.38 -54.34
C VAL A 645 56.58 48.63 -55.88
N ASP A 646 57.09 49.75 -56.28
CA ASP A 646 57.35 50.07 -57.69
C ASP A 646 58.60 49.25 -58.11
N ALA A 647 58.55 48.63 -59.29
CA ALA A 647 59.65 47.77 -59.80
C ALA A 647 60.89 48.53 -60.19
N GLN A 648 60.79 49.82 -60.43
CA GLN A 648 61.93 50.74 -60.77
C GLN A 648 62.48 51.52 -59.56
N ASP A 649 61.64 51.65 -58.51
CA ASP A 649 62.00 52.31 -57.25
C ASP A 649 61.41 51.53 -56.07
N ASN A 650 62.11 50.58 -55.57
CA ASN A 650 61.64 49.71 -54.44
C ASN A 650 61.41 50.47 -53.13
N THR A 651 61.80 51.77 -53.06
CA THR A 651 61.48 52.60 -51.90
C THR A 651 60.06 53.16 -51.96
N LYS A 652 59.48 53.25 -53.18
CA LYS A 652 58.14 53.71 -53.42
C LYS A 652 57.13 52.61 -53.13
N LYS A 653 56.39 52.83 -52.07
CA LYS A 653 55.34 51.90 -51.61
C LYS A 653 54.05 52.16 -52.37
N LEU A 654 53.33 51.08 -52.71
CA LEU A 654 52.13 51.15 -53.55
C LEU A 654 50.90 50.76 -52.74
N LYS A 655 50.06 51.70 -52.45
CA LYS A 655 48.77 51.50 -51.81
C LYS A 655 47.74 51.05 -52.84
N GLY A 656 46.78 50.23 -52.44
CA GLY A 656 45.61 49.85 -53.19
C GLY A 656 45.77 48.66 -54.10
N ALA A 657 46.89 47.92 -54.00
CA ALA A 657 47.01 46.60 -54.61
C ALA A 657 46.21 45.58 -53.77
N GLU A 658 45.44 44.75 -54.43
CA GLU A 658 44.86 43.61 -53.81
C GLU A 658 45.84 42.43 -53.92
N LEU A 659 46.28 41.93 -52.77
CA LEU A 659 47.16 40.78 -52.65
C LEU A 659 46.42 39.62 -51.99
N THR A 660 46.67 38.44 -52.49
CA THR A 660 46.09 37.20 -51.98
C THR A 660 47.21 36.24 -51.61
N LEU A 661 47.11 35.63 -50.41
CA LEU A 661 47.98 34.55 -50.02
C LEU A 661 47.35 33.24 -50.46
N PHE A 662 48.06 32.44 -51.21
CA PHE A 662 47.63 31.12 -51.67
C PHE A 662 48.48 30.04 -51.00
N LYS A 663 47.85 28.87 -50.82
CA LYS A 663 48.53 27.64 -50.51
C LYS A 663 49.20 27.10 -51.78
N ALA A 664 50.14 26.12 -51.59
CA ALA A 664 50.87 25.48 -52.70
C ALA A 664 49.93 24.84 -53.76
N ASP A 665 48.75 24.38 -53.34
CA ASP A 665 47.74 23.80 -54.22
C ASP A 665 46.93 24.83 -55.04
N GLY A 666 47.20 26.09 -54.84
CA GLY A 666 46.51 27.19 -55.53
C GLY A 666 45.18 27.63 -54.89
N THR A 667 44.80 27.08 -53.74
CA THR A 667 43.67 27.53 -52.98
C THR A 667 44.05 28.77 -52.16
N VAL A 668 43.09 29.69 -51.93
CA VAL A 668 43.31 30.86 -51.04
C VAL A 668 43.54 30.36 -49.63
N ALA A 669 44.61 30.85 -49.01
CA ALA A 669 44.87 30.55 -47.61
C ALA A 669 43.81 31.27 -46.76
N VAL A 670 43.56 30.73 -45.58
CA VAL A 670 42.75 31.33 -44.54
C VAL A 670 43.65 31.81 -43.38
N ASP A 671 43.23 32.87 -42.74
CA ASP A 671 43.88 33.36 -41.51
C ASP A 671 43.53 32.44 -40.33
N LYS A 672 44.13 32.72 -39.18
CA LYS A 672 43.87 32.00 -37.92
C LYS A 672 42.40 32.04 -37.44
N ASP A 673 41.61 32.96 -38.01
CA ASP A 673 40.22 33.14 -37.66
C ASP A 673 39.29 32.55 -38.75
N GLY A 674 39.85 31.87 -39.76
CA GLY A 674 39.17 31.22 -40.86
C GLY A 674 38.75 32.15 -42.01
N ASN A 675 39.21 33.39 -42.03
CA ASN A 675 38.89 34.32 -43.11
C ASN A 675 39.86 34.17 -44.28
N PRO A 676 39.43 34.34 -45.53
CA PRO A 676 40.31 34.31 -46.69
C PRO A 676 41.42 35.38 -46.56
N CYS A 677 42.66 34.99 -46.78
CA CYS A 677 43.80 35.86 -46.76
C CYS A 677 43.87 36.69 -48.06
N VAL A 678 42.90 37.57 -48.25
CA VAL A 678 42.81 38.53 -49.36
C VAL A 678 42.73 39.92 -48.75
N GLY A 679 43.43 40.86 -49.30
CA GLY A 679 43.30 42.21 -48.80
C GLY A 679 44.06 43.26 -49.62
N ILE A 680 43.81 44.49 -49.28
CA ILE A 680 44.31 45.68 -50.03
C ILE A 680 45.49 46.28 -49.25
N THR A 681 46.62 46.59 -49.96
CA THR A 681 47.74 47.23 -49.36
C THR A 681 47.41 48.59 -48.81
N ASP A 682 47.91 48.98 -47.66
CA ASP A 682 47.70 50.20 -46.94
C ASP A 682 48.53 51.39 -47.48
N GLY A 683 48.58 52.48 -46.73
CA GLY A 683 49.37 53.69 -47.10
C GLY A 683 50.88 53.40 -47.17
N GLU A 684 51.38 52.43 -46.47
CA GLU A 684 52.79 51.97 -46.47
C GLU A 684 53.01 50.81 -47.47
N GLY A 685 51.97 50.48 -48.26
CA GLY A 685 52.03 49.45 -49.27
C GLY A 685 52.04 48.06 -48.68
N VAL A 686 51.63 47.88 -47.45
CA VAL A 686 51.75 46.61 -46.71
C VAL A 686 50.40 46.01 -46.42
N ILE A 687 50.35 44.65 -46.44
CA ILE A 687 49.28 43.85 -45.87
C ILE A 687 49.91 42.74 -45.06
N THR A 688 49.29 42.39 -43.93
CA THR A 688 49.78 41.32 -43.06
C THR A 688 48.64 40.34 -42.76
N TRP A 689 48.88 39.06 -42.84
CA TRP A 689 48.02 37.98 -42.44
C TRP A 689 48.63 37.18 -41.32
N ALA A 690 47.83 36.74 -40.38
CA ALA A 690 48.18 35.79 -39.33
C ALA A 690 47.68 34.41 -39.77
N VAL A 691 48.55 33.50 -40.07
CA VAL A 691 48.22 32.22 -40.68
C VAL A 691 48.71 31.08 -39.82
N GLU A 692 47.90 30.03 -39.64
CA GLU A 692 48.35 28.81 -38.99
C GLU A 692 49.40 28.09 -39.83
N PHE A 693 50.37 27.51 -39.15
CA PHE A 693 51.45 26.78 -39.83
C PHE A 693 50.84 25.56 -40.56
N ALA A 694 51.19 25.37 -41.82
CA ALA A 694 50.90 24.19 -42.62
C ALA A 694 52.17 23.30 -42.65
N ASP A 695 51.99 21.98 -42.74
CA ASP A 695 53.07 20.98 -42.66
C ASP A 695 54.16 21.07 -43.71
N ASP A 696 54.02 21.92 -44.72
CA ASP A 696 55.04 22.15 -45.73
C ASP A 696 55.71 23.54 -45.54
N LEU A 697 57.01 23.53 -45.24
CA LEU A 697 57.83 24.76 -45.08
C LEU A 697 57.86 25.67 -46.29
N GLY A 698 57.23 25.33 -47.38
CA GLY A 698 57.24 26.08 -48.63
C GLY A 698 55.90 26.23 -49.28
N GLY A 699 54.82 25.96 -48.54
CA GLY A 699 53.48 25.82 -49.08
C GLY A 699 52.67 27.10 -49.30
N TYR A 700 53.22 28.25 -49.25
CA TYR A 700 52.50 29.49 -49.51
C TYR A 700 53.17 30.35 -50.53
N TYR A 701 52.36 31.10 -51.29
CA TYR A 701 52.87 32.19 -52.16
C TYR A 701 51.86 33.36 -52.13
N VAL A 702 52.42 34.56 -52.23
CA VAL A 702 51.64 35.78 -52.44
C VAL A 702 51.53 36.07 -53.90
N GLN A 703 50.30 36.35 -54.37
CA GLN A 703 50.06 36.77 -55.74
C GLN A 703 49.18 38.03 -55.71
N GLU A 704 49.40 38.95 -56.65
CA GLU A 704 48.56 40.07 -56.82
C GLU A 704 47.30 39.65 -57.61
N THR A 705 46.13 40.01 -57.09
CA THR A 705 44.83 39.75 -57.70
C THR A 705 44.22 40.98 -58.29
N ALA A 706 44.62 42.18 -57.86
CA ALA A 706 44.31 43.45 -58.55
C ALA A 706 45.44 44.47 -58.32
N ALA A 707 45.91 45.07 -59.46
CA ALA A 707 46.96 46.06 -59.39
C ALA A 707 46.48 47.45 -58.92
N PRO A 708 47.35 48.22 -58.22
CA PRO A 708 47.00 49.56 -57.83
C PRO A 708 46.88 50.47 -59.08
N GLU A 709 46.14 51.55 -58.94
CA GLU A 709 45.91 52.48 -60.01
C GLU A 709 47.22 53.01 -60.67
N GLY A 710 47.33 52.84 -61.95
CA GLY A 710 48.53 53.26 -62.70
C GLY A 710 49.61 52.23 -62.87
N TYR A 711 49.34 51.03 -62.47
CA TYR A 711 50.30 49.86 -62.49
C TYR A 711 49.72 48.69 -63.29
N ARG A 712 50.61 47.84 -63.79
CA ARG A 712 50.24 46.59 -64.42
C ARG A 712 50.26 45.51 -63.39
N ILE A 713 49.23 44.64 -63.35
CA ILE A 713 49.16 43.49 -62.46
C ILE A 713 50.37 42.58 -62.65
N ASN A 714 50.97 42.18 -61.52
CA ASN A 714 52.04 41.21 -61.43
C ASN A 714 51.47 39.82 -61.13
N ASN A 715 51.46 38.95 -62.12
CA ASN A 715 50.96 37.57 -61.95
C ASN A 715 51.98 36.57 -61.39
N ASP A 716 53.17 37.06 -61.02
CA ASP A 716 54.22 36.16 -60.44
C ASP A 716 53.79 35.66 -59.07
N HIS A 717 54.17 34.40 -58.84
CA HIS A 717 54.00 33.75 -57.52
C HIS A 717 55.20 34.10 -56.63
N HIS A 718 54.99 34.91 -55.62
CA HIS A 718 56.02 35.32 -54.68
C HIS A 718 56.00 34.35 -53.50
N LYS A 719 56.94 33.39 -53.47
CA LYS A 719 56.99 32.31 -52.50
C LYS A 719 57.23 32.84 -51.11
N VAL A 720 56.43 32.36 -50.16
CA VAL A 720 56.62 32.55 -48.71
C VAL A 720 57.51 31.45 -48.21
N VAL A 721 58.70 31.79 -47.68
CA VAL A 721 59.68 30.83 -47.17
C VAL A 721 59.75 31.02 -45.67
N ILE A 722 59.31 30.00 -44.93
CA ILE A 722 59.48 29.91 -43.49
C ILE A 722 60.69 29.03 -43.24
N SER A 723 61.71 29.59 -42.58
CA SER A 723 62.89 28.81 -42.22
C SER A 723 62.66 28.06 -40.89
N GLU A 724 63.35 26.97 -40.66
CA GLU A 724 63.36 26.23 -39.39
C GLU A 724 63.81 27.10 -38.19
N ASP A 725 64.47 28.22 -38.45
CA ASP A 725 64.90 29.22 -37.47
C ASP A 725 63.79 30.26 -37.16
N TYR A 726 62.60 30.12 -37.73
CA TYR A 726 61.51 31.07 -37.50
C TYR A 726 61.05 31.03 -36.06
N ASP A 727 61.20 32.14 -35.37
CA ASP A 727 60.78 32.28 -33.97
C ASP A 727 59.29 32.74 -33.90
N PHE A 728 58.41 31.82 -33.67
CA PHE A 728 56.96 32.06 -33.48
C PHE A 728 56.67 32.95 -32.27
N ALA A 729 57.54 33.00 -31.26
CA ALA A 729 57.32 33.79 -30.04
C ALA A 729 57.50 35.33 -30.28
N VAL A 730 58.27 35.70 -31.28
CA VAL A 730 58.62 37.11 -31.53
C VAL A 730 57.70 37.77 -32.53
N ASN A 731 56.74 37.05 -33.13
CA ASN A 731 55.76 37.54 -34.10
C ASN A 731 56.41 38.28 -35.30
N ASN A 732 57.60 37.90 -35.71
CA ASN A 732 58.25 38.48 -36.87
C ASN A 732 57.58 38.02 -38.17
N ALA A 733 57.02 38.93 -38.93
CA ALA A 733 56.37 38.56 -40.19
C ALA A 733 57.41 38.14 -41.23
N VAL A 734 57.13 36.98 -41.89
CA VAL A 734 57.84 36.60 -43.13
C VAL A 734 57.55 37.67 -44.19
N LYS A 735 58.60 38.33 -44.65
CA LYS A 735 58.48 39.47 -45.57
C LYS A 735 58.50 39.00 -47.00
N VAL A 736 57.48 39.36 -47.75
CA VAL A 736 57.37 39.14 -49.18
C VAL A 736 57.27 40.48 -49.92
N VAL A 737 58.05 40.67 -50.94
CA VAL A 737 58.00 41.90 -51.76
C VAL A 737 57.41 41.59 -53.11
N VAL A 738 56.34 42.28 -53.45
CA VAL A 738 55.66 42.21 -54.75
C VAL A 738 55.84 43.49 -55.47
N ASN A 739 56.50 43.50 -56.64
CA ASN A 739 56.82 44.71 -57.40
C ASN A 739 55.94 44.86 -58.63
N ASP A 740 55.51 46.06 -58.93
CA ASP A 740 54.77 46.40 -60.19
C ASP A 740 55.47 47.33 -61.06
N THR A 741 55.29 47.15 -62.35
CA THR A 741 55.74 48.03 -63.36
C THR A 741 54.66 49.10 -63.64
N ALA A 742 55.05 50.36 -63.50
CA ALA A 742 54.11 51.49 -63.83
C ALA A 742 53.67 51.37 -65.28
N LEU A 743 52.43 51.69 -65.53
CA LEU A 743 51.90 51.84 -66.88
C LEU A 743 52.55 53.05 -67.48
N PRO A 744 52.91 53.06 -68.80
CA PRO A 744 53.44 54.23 -69.50
C PRO A 744 52.48 55.39 -69.36
N ALA A 745 53.02 56.61 -69.05
CA ALA A 745 52.19 57.79 -68.98
C ALA A 745 51.48 58.01 -70.34
N ILE A 746 50.20 57.90 -70.33
CA ILE A 746 49.42 58.20 -71.53
C ILE A 746 49.45 59.73 -71.69
N VAL A 747 50.15 60.25 -72.70
CA VAL A 747 50.04 61.64 -73.16
C VAL A 747 48.63 61.83 -73.66
N LYS A 748 47.80 62.50 -72.93
CA LYS A 748 46.45 62.87 -73.36
C LYS A 748 46.51 63.76 -74.64
N THR A 749 46.36 63.20 -75.84
CA THR A 749 45.79 63.89 -76.97
C THR A 749 44.31 63.89 -76.75
N ALA A 750 43.76 65.11 -76.72
CA ALA A 750 42.38 65.35 -76.47
C ALA A 750 41.53 64.70 -77.59
N ASP A 751 40.86 63.63 -77.25
CA ASP A 751 39.66 63.22 -77.95
C ASP A 751 38.67 62.63 -76.96
N THR A 752 37.53 63.22 -76.95
CA THR A 752 36.37 62.84 -76.11
C THR A 752 35.84 61.47 -76.59
N PHE A 753 36.06 60.44 -75.86
CA PHE A 753 35.29 59.23 -76.04
C PHE A 753 34.58 58.86 -74.76
N ASN A 754 33.30 58.62 -74.85
CA ASN A 754 32.33 58.41 -73.81
C ASN A 754 32.63 57.19 -72.90
N ALA A 755 32.80 57.45 -71.61
CA ALA A 755 33.01 56.44 -70.57
C ALA A 755 31.67 55.87 -70.06
N VAL A 756 30.92 55.17 -70.91
CA VAL A 756 29.69 54.49 -70.49
C VAL A 756 29.70 52.97 -70.70
N GLY A 757 30.79 52.45 -71.39
CA GLY A 757 30.78 51.03 -71.77
C GLY A 757 31.46 50.01 -70.88
N LEU A 758 32.21 50.41 -69.84
CA LEU A 758 33.06 49.50 -69.09
C LEU A 758 32.59 49.14 -67.65
N SER A 759 31.45 49.75 -67.23
CA SER A 759 30.98 49.48 -65.88
C SER A 759 30.07 48.25 -65.70
N MET A 760 29.75 47.54 -66.81
CA MET A 760 28.81 46.38 -66.74
C MET A 760 29.47 45.02 -66.76
N MET A 761 30.78 44.86 -66.88
CA MET A 761 31.43 43.57 -66.88
C MET A 761 31.94 43.09 -65.49
N PHE A 762 32.07 44.02 -64.52
CA PHE A 762 32.56 43.65 -63.20
C PHE A 762 31.50 43.20 -62.21
N VAL A 763 30.21 43.45 -62.46
CA VAL A 763 29.13 43.03 -61.56
C VAL A 763 28.67 41.62 -61.83
N GLY A 764 28.92 41.07 -63.01
CA GLY A 764 28.49 39.68 -63.37
C GLY A 764 29.38 38.61 -62.78
N GLY A 765 30.66 38.88 -62.53
CA GLY A 765 31.61 37.90 -62.02
C GLY A 765 31.42 37.61 -60.50
N LEU A 766 31.12 38.63 -59.72
CA LEU A 766 30.90 38.44 -58.28
C LEU A 766 29.58 37.72 -57.95
N ALA A 767 28.53 37.91 -58.78
CA ALA A 767 27.24 37.24 -58.54
C ALA A 767 27.32 35.74 -58.84
N ALA A 768 28.13 35.32 -59.81
CA ALA A 768 28.32 33.90 -60.15
C ALA A 768 29.14 33.13 -59.09
N ALA A 769 30.15 33.79 -58.49
CA ALA A 769 30.94 33.16 -57.41
C ALA A 769 30.14 33.06 -56.12
N LEU A 770 29.29 34.01 -55.80
CA LEU A 770 28.43 33.95 -54.62
C LEU A 770 27.31 32.90 -54.76
N PHE A 771 26.79 32.71 -55.96
CA PHE A 771 25.76 31.71 -56.24
C PHE A 771 26.30 30.27 -56.20
N LEU A 772 27.54 30.03 -56.60
CA LEU A 772 28.20 28.74 -56.47
C LEU A 772 28.59 28.39 -55.03
N PHE A 773 28.93 29.41 -54.23
CA PHE A 773 29.26 29.24 -52.81
C PHE A 773 28.02 28.91 -51.94
N LEU A 774 26.89 29.51 -52.25
CA LEU A 774 25.62 29.26 -51.56
C LEU A 774 25.02 27.86 -51.89
N LYS A 775 25.21 27.41 -53.16
CA LYS A 775 24.71 26.09 -53.59
C LYS A 775 25.53 24.93 -53.03
N LYS A 776 26.78 25.15 -52.61
CA LYS A 776 27.62 24.12 -51.98
C LYS A 776 27.29 23.93 -50.49
N LYS A 777 26.58 24.88 -49.86
CA LYS A 777 26.19 24.80 -48.42
C LYS A 777 24.87 24.01 -48.20
N GLU A 778 24.08 23.78 -49.29
CA GLU A 778 22.85 23.00 -49.21
C GLU A 778 22.99 21.47 -49.49
N LEU A 779 24.21 21.04 -49.85
CA LEU A 779 24.49 19.63 -50.19
C LEU A 779 25.25 18.87 -49.11
N VAL A 780 25.42 19.49 -47.93
CA VAL A 780 25.97 18.80 -46.73
C VAL A 780 25.05 19.08 -45.55
N LYS A 781 23.97 18.38 -45.53
CA LYS A 781 23.17 18.06 -44.35
C LYS A 781 22.70 16.63 -44.47
#